data_ea94c66abe1386a61e2abd0d68c9e5ba
#
_entry.id   ea94c66abe1386a61e2abd0d68c9e5ba
#
_cell.length_a   1.000
_cell.length_b   1.000
_cell.length_c   1.000
_cell.angle_alpha   90.00
_cell.angle_beta   90.00
_cell.angle_gamma   90.00
#
_symmetry.space_group_name_H-M   'P 1'
#
loop_
_entity.id
_entity.type
_entity.pdbx_description
1 polymer ?
#
loop_
_entity_poly.entity_id
_entity_poly.type
_entity_poly.pdbx_seq_one_letter_code
_entity_poly.pdbx_strand_id
1 'polypeptide(L)'
;MSIEIKKCAVLGAGVMGAQIAGHIANAGIPSLLFDVNNDLAKKGIEGLSKLKPAPLFSSKNTSLITPCTYDNDLEKLKDCDLIIEAVAEKIEIKHTVYKNLLPHLKENAILASNTSGIPLANLVEVLPDEVQSRFLISHFFNPPRYLRLLELVKGPKTSDDVYNVVSEFGEVTLGKGVVHAKDTPGFIGNRLINASGPLTFQKAMDYGLTVEDVDSLAGTLIGNAKSAYFRTQDVVGLDTALNVMNNMFERVTTESEDERQKFKAPELWVKLVEDGRLGQKSGAGWYKKEGKEILSLDFDTMEYSPTKKRFFDTIRVGKPIKDLKKRLAAITYLDDVGAKFLWDINAPMFTYSAELIPEIADSIIEIDNAMKWGFARDIGIFDAWDAIGVEKSVNKMKEENRKVPLWVEEMLASGRRSFYEIIDGKLTYYCPVKKKVLTHKDNDKTLNLNLYKNSKTMLKRDWSASIHDLGDGVLNVEFHSIFVPAFNPIDRSMVGIVKDALDLLDSGKYKGLVIGHQGKNWSAGANVNDFKMAIDSGNLQVMDAGVKEMQDVTQRIRHSKYPVVSCPFNLALGGGFEFYACSTHTVAAGELYAGLVEAIQGLIPGAGGHLRVILNLLENNNAKNFNMNIGRPVSYTHL
;
A
#
# COMPACT_ATOMS: atom_id res chain seq x y z
N MET A 1 6.52 13.72 -29.95
CA MET A 1 7.33 12.51 -29.65
C MET A 1 6.90 12.03 -28.28
N SER A 2 6.60 10.74 -28.12
CA SER A 2 6.30 10.18 -26.80
C SER A 2 7.58 10.22 -25.95
N ILE A 3 7.54 10.91 -24.80
CA ILE A 3 8.65 10.92 -23.85
C ILE A 3 8.66 9.54 -23.19
N GLU A 4 9.79 8.83 -23.31
CA GLU A 4 9.99 7.53 -22.64
C GLU A 4 11.07 7.70 -21.58
N ILE A 5 10.79 7.30 -20.33
CA ILE A 5 11.74 7.41 -19.22
C ILE A 5 12.60 6.16 -19.15
N LYS A 6 13.86 6.26 -19.59
CA LYS A 6 14.85 5.16 -19.63
C LYS A 6 15.98 5.34 -18.63
N LYS A 7 16.26 6.55 -18.18
CA LYS A 7 17.32 6.87 -17.23
C LYS A 7 16.87 8.01 -16.33
N CYS A 8 17.10 7.85 -15.05
CA CYS A 8 16.72 8.85 -14.06
C CYS A 8 17.94 9.45 -13.35
N ALA A 9 17.75 10.63 -12.75
CA ALA A 9 18.65 11.16 -11.75
C ALA A 9 17.86 11.48 -10.48
N VAL A 10 18.47 11.27 -9.32
CA VAL A 10 17.93 11.66 -8.02
C VAL A 10 18.93 12.60 -7.36
N LEU A 11 18.48 13.79 -6.98
CA LEU A 11 19.30 14.84 -6.39
C LEU A 11 19.12 14.86 -4.86
N GLY A 12 20.17 14.54 -4.12
CA GLY A 12 20.17 14.33 -2.68
C GLY A 12 20.19 12.84 -2.31
N ALA A 13 21.26 12.36 -1.67
CA ALA A 13 21.45 10.98 -1.27
C ALA A 13 21.01 10.72 0.20
N GLY A 14 20.16 11.57 0.73
CA GLY A 14 19.52 11.38 2.04
C GLY A 14 18.56 10.19 2.06
N VAL A 15 17.84 10.04 3.17
CA VAL A 15 16.92 8.90 3.40
C VAL A 15 15.93 8.69 2.25
N MET A 16 15.29 9.77 1.76
CA MET A 16 14.33 9.65 0.66
C MET A 16 15.01 9.45 -0.68
N GLY A 17 15.99 10.28 -1.03
CA GLY A 17 16.61 10.19 -2.36
C GLY A 17 17.30 8.85 -2.63
N ALA A 18 18.04 8.32 -1.68
CA ALA A 18 18.66 7.00 -1.83
C ALA A 18 17.60 5.90 -2.04
N GLN A 19 16.50 5.91 -1.26
CA GLN A 19 15.43 4.92 -1.41
C GLN A 19 14.61 5.09 -2.69
N ILE A 20 14.41 6.33 -3.18
CA ILE A 20 13.78 6.59 -4.49
C ILE A 20 14.67 6.02 -5.61
N ALA A 21 15.98 6.28 -5.60
CA ALA A 21 16.92 5.69 -6.54
C ALA A 21 16.91 4.15 -6.48
N GLY A 22 16.85 3.58 -5.26
CA GLY A 22 16.70 2.15 -5.04
C GLY A 22 15.40 1.60 -5.63
N HIS A 23 14.30 2.32 -5.50
CA HIS A 23 13.00 1.89 -6.04
C HIS A 23 12.98 1.96 -7.58
N ILE A 24 13.59 2.98 -8.17
CA ILE A 24 13.80 3.08 -9.63
C ILE A 24 14.68 1.91 -10.13
N ALA A 25 15.76 1.59 -9.41
CA ALA A 25 16.61 0.45 -9.72
C ALA A 25 15.88 -0.90 -9.61
N ASN A 26 14.89 -1.04 -8.70
CA ASN A 26 14.04 -2.22 -8.62
C ASN A 26 13.18 -2.42 -9.88
N ALA A 27 12.86 -1.35 -10.60
CA ALA A 27 12.18 -1.41 -11.90
C ALA A 27 13.15 -1.67 -13.06
N GLY A 28 14.44 -1.91 -12.78
CA GLY A 28 15.45 -2.16 -13.82
C GLY A 28 15.97 -0.90 -14.52
N ILE A 29 15.65 0.29 -14.02
CA ILE A 29 16.02 1.57 -14.65
C ILE A 29 17.30 2.12 -14.03
N PRO A 30 18.34 2.44 -14.85
CA PRO A 30 19.55 3.08 -14.39
C PRO A 30 19.28 4.46 -13.78
N SER A 31 19.91 4.77 -12.66
CA SER A 31 19.79 6.07 -12.03
C SER A 31 21.13 6.63 -11.58
N LEU A 32 21.24 7.96 -11.62
CA LEU A 32 22.33 8.72 -11.02
C LEU A 32 21.87 9.23 -9.67
N LEU A 33 22.66 9.00 -8.63
CA LEU A 33 22.37 9.54 -7.27
C LEU A 33 23.39 10.62 -6.94
N PHE A 34 22.92 11.87 -6.89
CA PHE A 34 23.74 13.03 -6.62
C PHE A 34 23.75 13.42 -5.15
N ASP A 35 24.92 13.86 -4.67
CA ASP A 35 25.04 14.60 -3.41
C ASP A 35 26.21 15.61 -3.50
N VAL A 36 26.41 16.41 -2.44
CA VAL A 36 27.46 17.44 -2.39
C VAL A 36 28.86 16.86 -2.47
N ASN A 37 29.05 15.60 -2.08
CA ASN A 37 30.30 14.86 -2.27
C ASN A 37 30.05 13.37 -2.54
N ASN A 38 31.06 12.71 -3.12
CA ASN A 38 30.97 11.33 -3.55
C ASN A 38 30.78 10.33 -2.37
N ASP A 39 31.30 10.66 -1.20
CA ASP A 39 31.18 9.79 -0.02
C ASP A 39 29.74 9.74 0.49
N LEU A 40 29.02 10.86 0.46
CA LEU A 40 27.58 10.90 0.81
C LEU A 40 26.76 10.12 -0.19
N ALA A 41 26.99 10.29 -1.49
CA ALA A 41 26.30 9.54 -2.53
C ALA A 41 26.54 8.03 -2.38
N LYS A 42 27.80 7.60 -2.17
CA LYS A 42 28.15 6.20 -1.92
C LYS A 42 27.52 5.66 -0.64
N LYS A 43 27.60 6.40 0.48
CA LYS A 43 26.96 6.01 1.75
C LYS A 43 25.46 5.85 1.61
N GLY A 44 24.80 6.70 0.81
CA GLY A 44 23.37 6.56 0.48
C GLY A 44 23.08 5.21 -0.17
N ILE A 45 23.87 4.81 -1.18
CA ILE A 45 23.71 3.51 -1.87
C ILE A 45 24.02 2.33 -0.93
N GLU A 46 25.14 2.38 -0.20
CA GLU A 46 25.53 1.33 0.75
C GLU A 46 24.51 1.16 1.87
N GLY A 47 23.91 2.28 2.31
CA GLY A 47 22.88 2.30 3.33
C GLY A 47 21.64 1.48 2.95
N LEU A 48 21.30 1.39 1.66
CA LEU A 48 20.15 0.63 1.18
C LEU A 48 20.20 -0.86 1.59
N SER A 49 21.39 -1.43 1.64
CA SER A 49 21.56 -2.85 2.04
C SER A 49 21.38 -3.10 3.55
N LYS A 50 21.42 -2.05 4.37
CA LYS A 50 21.34 -2.12 5.84
C LYS A 50 19.95 -1.79 6.40
N LEU A 51 19.11 -1.16 5.60
CA LEU A 51 17.76 -0.75 6.02
C LEU A 51 16.83 -1.96 6.20
N LYS A 52 15.96 -1.84 7.18
CA LYS A 52 14.85 -2.78 7.42
C LYS A 52 13.54 -1.97 7.58
N PRO A 53 12.53 -2.30 6.78
CA PRO A 53 12.47 -3.31 5.72
C PRO A 53 13.40 -2.98 4.54
N ALA A 54 13.84 -4.00 3.79
CA ALA A 54 14.82 -3.86 2.71
C ALA A 54 14.26 -3.02 1.55
N PRO A 55 14.89 -1.91 1.13
CA PRO A 55 14.41 -1.07 0.03
C PRO A 55 14.64 -1.68 -1.37
N LEU A 56 15.52 -2.66 -1.48
CA LEU A 56 15.83 -3.33 -2.74
C LEU A 56 15.22 -4.73 -2.81
N PHE A 57 14.72 -5.15 -3.98
CA PHE A 57 14.31 -6.54 -4.25
C PHE A 57 15.52 -7.48 -4.26
N SER A 58 16.64 -7.00 -4.80
CA SER A 58 17.91 -7.71 -4.84
C SER A 58 19.05 -6.73 -4.55
N SER A 59 20.05 -7.16 -3.77
CA SER A 59 21.27 -6.36 -3.58
C SER A 59 22.01 -6.06 -4.90
N LYS A 60 21.82 -6.89 -5.93
CA LYS A 60 22.37 -6.66 -7.27
C LYS A 60 21.85 -5.37 -7.91
N ASN A 61 20.67 -4.91 -7.55
CA ASN A 61 20.08 -3.70 -8.12
C ASN A 61 20.86 -2.42 -7.78
N THR A 62 21.74 -2.45 -6.77
CA THR A 62 22.66 -1.35 -6.48
C THR A 62 23.58 -1.03 -7.65
N SER A 63 23.90 -2.02 -8.53
CA SER A 63 24.72 -1.79 -9.71
C SER A 63 24.08 -0.87 -10.77
N LEU A 64 22.76 -0.65 -10.68
CA LEU A 64 22.03 0.29 -11.52
C LEU A 64 22.09 1.73 -11.00
N ILE A 65 22.66 1.97 -9.79
CA ILE A 65 22.73 3.29 -9.18
C ILE A 65 24.18 3.77 -9.22
N THR A 66 24.41 4.88 -9.93
CA THR A 66 25.75 5.48 -10.05
C THR A 66 25.85 6.67 -9.09
N PRO A 67 26.81 6.67 -8.15
CA PRO A 67 27.05 7.84 -7.29
C PRO A 67 27.65 8.99 -8.11
N CYS A 68 27.15 10.20 -7.90
CA CYS A 68 27.53 11.41 -8.60
C CYS A 68 27.67 12.60 -7.65
N THR A 69 28.40 13.64 -8.09
CA THR A 69 28.57 14.90 -7.35
C THR A 69 28.14 16.08 -8.21
N TYR A 70 27.71 17.17 -7.55
CA TYR A 70 27.35 18.40 -8.26
C TYR A 70 28.56 19.05 -8.93
N ASP A 71 29.78 18.91 -8.39
CA ASP A 71 30.98 19.56 -8.92
C ASP A 71 31.52 18.89 -10.19
N ASN A 72 31.35 17.56 -10.35
CA ASN A 72 32.06 16.83 -11.41
C ASN A 72 31.15 16.10 -12.40
N ASP A 73 29.86 15.89 -12.06
CA ASP A 73 29.03 14.94 -12.80
C ASP A 73 27.76 15.56 -13.41
N LEU A 74 27.53 16.86 -13.30
CA LEU A 74 26.33 17.51 -13.84
C LEU A 74 26.12 17.27 -15.34
N GLU A 75 27.18 17.16 -16.12
CA GLU A 75 27.10 16.82 -17.56
C GLU A 75 26.37 15.50 -17.84
N LYS A 76 26.38 14.56 -16.88
CA LYS A 76 25.68 13.28 -17.02
C LYS A 76 24.16 13.43 -17.02
N LEU A 77 23.61 14.57 -16.58
CA LEU A 77 22.18 14.87 -16.60
C LEU A 77 21.64 14.98 -18.03
N LYS A 78 22.48 15.28 -19.03
CA LYS A 78 22.11 15.30 -20.45
C LYS A 78 21.57 13.97 -20.97
N ASP A 79 21.86 12.86 -20.26
CA ASP A 79 21.36 11.52 -20.59
C ASP A 79 20.09 11.15 -19.83
N CYS A 80 19.64 11.97 -18.87
CA CYS A 80 18.51 11.63 -17.99
C CYS A 80 17.19 12.18 -18.54
N ASP A 81 16.16 11.35 -18.50
CA ASP A 81 14.83 11.69 -18.96
C ASP A 81 13.97 12.28 -17.82
N LEU A 82 14.19 11.81 -16.59
CA LEU A 82 13.51 12.27 -15.37
C LEU A 82 14.54 12.56 -14.28
N ILE A 83 14.46 13.77 -13.71
CA ILE A 83 15.29 14.20 -12.59
C ILE A 83 14.36 14.47 -11.41
N ILE A 84 14.57 13.75 -10.28
CA ILE A 84 13.80 13.90 -9.06
C ILE A 84 14.66 14.57 -8.00
N GLU A 85 14.25 15.76 -7.58
CA GLU A 85 14.92 16.48 -6.51
C GLU A 85 14.38 16.01 -5.14
N ALA A 86 15.29 15.61 -4.25
CA ALA A 86 15.03 15.13 -2.90
C ALA A 86 16.08 15.66 -1.91
N VAL A 87 16.53 16.93 -2.11
CA VAL A 87 17.44 17.62 -1.20
C VAL A 87 16.72 18.16 0.04
N ALA A 88 17.44 18.80 0.96
CA ALA A 88 16.86 19.37 2.18
C ALA A 88 15.68 20.31 1.87
N GLU A 89 14.65 20.27 2.73
CA GLU A 89 13.37 20.97 2.57
C GLU A 89 13.48 22.46 2.89
N LYS A 90 14.43 23.14 2.18
CA LYS A 90 14.71 24.57 2.26
C LYS A 90 14.72 25.15 0.85
N ILE A 91 13.93 26.20 0.63
CA ILE A 91 13.73 26.77 -0.70
C ILE A 91 15.04 27.28 -1.32
N GLU A 92 15.92 27.89 -0.51
CA GLU A 92 17.20 28.44 -0.97
C GLU A 92 18.13 27.35 -1.49
N ILE A 93 18.12 26.18 -0.85
CA ILE A 93 18.91 25.02 -1.28
C ILE A 93 18.37 24.49 -2.60
N LYS A 94 17.04 24.32 -2.70
CA LYS A 94 16.38 23.84 -3.92
C LYS A 94 16.64 24.79 -5.10
N HIS A 95 16.50 26.11 -4.89
CA HIS A 95 16.79 27.12 -5.91
C HIS A 95 18.24 27.09 -6.37
N THR A 96 19.19 26.92 -5.44
CA THR A 96 20.62 26.77 -5.78
C THR A 96 20.86 25.53 -6.65
N VAL A 97 20.29 24.39 -6.24
CA VAL A 97 20.39 23.15 -7.02
C VAL A 97 19.78 23.34 -8.41
N TYR A 98 18.57 23.92 -8.52
CA TYR A 98 17.93 24.14 -9.82
C TYR A 98 18.76 25.03 -10.74
N LYS A 99 19.29 26.16 -10.24
CA LYS A 99 20.15 27.05 -11.06
C LYS A 99 21.39 26.32 -11.59
N ASN A 100 22.01 25.49 -10.77
CA ASN A 100 23.22 24.76 -11.14
C ASN A 100 22.97 23.68 -12.20
N LEU A 101 21.80 23.02 -12.18
CA LEU A 101 21.52 21.96 -13.12
C LEU A 101 20.96 22.43 -14.47
N LEU A 102 20.39 23.66 -14.55
CA LEU A 102 19.77 24.18 -15.77
C LEU A 102 20.65 24.05 -17.04
N PRO A 103 21.96 24.40 -17.03
CA PRO A 103 22.81 24.28 -18.22
C PRO A 103 23.06 22.83 -18.68
N HIS A 104 22.77 21.86 -17.82
CA HIS A 104 23.10 20.46 -18.01
C HIS A 104 21.87 19.58 -18.30
N LEU A 105 20.67 20.18 -18.34
CA LEU A 105 19.45 19.45 -18.62
C LEU A 105 19.38 19.03 -20.09
N LYS A 106 18.92 17.80 -20.33
CA LYS A 106 18.46 17.37 -21.66
C LYS A 106 17.26 18.25 -22.07
N GLU A 107 17.16 18.59 -23.36
CA GLU A 107 16.10 19.46 -23.90
C GLU A 107 14.69 19.08 -23.43
N ASN A 108 14.38 17.76 -23.39
CA ASN A 108 13.07 17.24 -23.01
C ASN A 108 13.07 16.57 -21.62
N ALA A 109 14.08 16.79 -20.78
CA ALA A 109 14.12 16.21 -19.44
C ALA A 109 12.98 16.75 -18.58
N ILE A 110 12.37 15.87 -17.82
CA ILE A 110 11.35 16.21 -16.83
C ILE A 110 12.04 16.46 -15.50
N LEU A 111 11.72 17.57 -14.85
CA LEU A 111 12.19 17.89 -13.50
C LEU A 111 11.03 17.74 -12.53
N ALA A 112 11.25 16.98 -11.47
CA ALA A 112 10.26 16.76 -10.42
C ALA A 112 10.87 17.05 -9.04
N SER A 113 10.07 17.59 -8.11
CA SER A 113 10.48 17.75 -6.70
C SER A 113 9.75 16.74 -5.82
N ASN A 114 10.48 16.14 -4.87
CA ASN A 114 9.91 15.28 -3.83
C ASN A 114 9.57 16.09 -2.55
N THR A 115 9.35 17.40 -2.67
CA THR A 115 8.92 18.23 -1.53
C THR A 115 7.63 17.68 -0.90
N SER A 116 7.50 17.83 0.41
CA SER A 116 6.31 17.45 1.17
C SER A 116 5.33 18.60 1.43
N GLY A 117 5.66 19.84 1.00
CA GLY A 117 4.77 20.97 1.27
C GLY A 117 5.29 22.35 0.91
N ILE A 118 6.45 22.49 0.25
CA ILE A 118 6.82 23.78 -0.34
C ILE A 118 5.93 24.00 -1.56
N PRO A 119 5.21 25.14 -1.66
CA PRO A 119 4.36 25.43 -2.80
C PRO A 119 5.13 25.35 -4.12
N LEU A 120 4.52 24.73 -5.12
CA LEU A 120 5.12 24.58 -6.45
C LEU A 120 5.47 25.94 -7.05
N ALA A 121 4.61 26.95 -6.85
CA ALA A 121 4.86 28.31 -7.32
C ALA A 121 6.22 28.85 -6.84
N ASN A 122 6.57 28.63 -5.56
CA ASN A 122 7.85 29.06 -5.01
C ASN A 122 9.03 28.25 -5.60
N LEU A 123 8.83 26.94 -5.82
CA LEU A 123 9.89 26.10 -6.38
C LEU A 123 10.30 26.54 -7.80
N VAL A 124 9.33 26.96 -8.62
CA VAL A 124 9.58 27.27 -10.02
C VAL A 124 10.03 28.71 -10.29
N GLU A 125 10.10 29.59 -9.29
CA GLU A 125 10.49 31.01 -9.45
C GLU A 125 11.81 31.21 -10.18
N VAL A 126 12.76 30.30 -10.00
CA VAL A 126 14.10 30.38 -10.61
C VAL A 126 14.21 29.61 -11.92
N LEU A 127 13.15 28.97 -12.37
CA LEU A 127 13.13 28.13 -13.57
C LEU A 127 12.59 28.91 -14.78
N PRO A 128 13.22 28.81 -15.97
CA PRO A 128 12.65 29.32 -17.22
C PRO A 128 11.31 28.68 -17.54
N ASP A 129 10.46 29.38 -18.29
CA ASP A 129 9.11 28.93 -18.66
C ASP A 129 9.10 27.55 -19.36
N GLU A 130 10.06 27.30 -20.23
CA GLU A 130 10.22 26.00 -20.91
C GLU A 130 10.46 24.86 -19.91
N VAL A 131 11.23 25.11 -18.81
CA VAL A 131 11.47 24.12 -17.77
C VAL A 131 10.25 23.99 -16.87
N GLN A 132 9.54 25.10 -16.56
CA GLN A 132 8.30 25.08 -15.80
C GLN A 132 7.23 24.22 -16.48
N SER A 133 7.20 24.20 -17.83
CA SER A 133 6.26 23.35 -18.59
C SER A 133 6.52 21.85 -18.39
N ARG A 134 7.72 21.49 -17.91
CA ARG A 134 8.17 20.12 -17.65
C ARG A 134 8.48 19.87 -16.18
N PHE A 135 7.97 20.75 -15.29
CA PHE A 135 8.11 20.64 -13.84
C PHE A 135 6.82 20.18 -13.18
N LEU A 136 6.93 19.29 -12.20
CA LEU A 136 5.83 18.87 -11.33
C LEU A 136 6.36 18.44 -9.96
N ILE A 137 5.46 18.23 -8.99
CA ILE A 137 5.83 17.58 -7.74
C ILE A 137 5.50 16.08 -7.86
N SER A 138 6.45 15.25 -7.43
CA SER A 138 6.30 13.79 -7.30
C SER A 138 6.66 13.39 -5.87
N HIS A 139 5.67 13.40 -4.99
CA HIS A 139 5.85 13.19 -3.56
C HIS A 139 5.73 11.71 -3.21
N PHE A 140 6.88 11.07 -2.94
CA PHE A 140 6.98 9.69 -2.47
C PHE A 140 6.85 9.62 -0.95
N PHE A 141 6.27 8.53 -0.47
CA PHE A 141 6.16 8.25 0.97
C PHE A 141 7.23 7.25 1.43
N ASN A 142 7.72 7.43 2.65
CA ASN A 142 8.78 6.61 3.24
C ASN A 142 8.20 5.37 3.94
N PRO A 143 8.63 4.14 3.61
CA PRO A 143 9.61 3.76 2.57
C PRO A 143 8.97 3.65 1.16
N PRO A 144 9.58 4.21 0.11
CA PRO A 144 9.01 4.26 -1.25
C PRO A 144 8.63 2.89 -1.83
N ARG A 145 9.36 1.84 -1.49
CA ARG A 145 9.06 0.47 -1.94
C ARG A 145 7.76 -0.08 -1.35
N TYR A 146 7.46 0.25 -0.08
CA TYR A 146 6.37 -0.37 0.69
C TYR A 146 5.11 0.49 0.70
N LEU A 147 5.25 1.79 0.82
CA LEU A 147 4.11 2.70 0.74
C LEU A 147 3.79 2.98 -0.73
N ARG A 148 2.65 2.48 -1.16
CA ARG A 148 2.24 2.55 -2.57
C ARG A 148 1.97 3.97 -3.06
N LEU A 149 1.63 4.91 -2.18
CA LEU A 149 1.24 6.28 -2.54
C LEU A 149 2.37 7.03 -3.28
N LEU A 150 1.98 7.67 -4.37
CA LEU A 150 2.73 8.71 -5.06
C LEU A 150 1.77 9.86 -5.36
N GLU A 151 1.93 10.98 -4.67
CA GLU A 151 1.16 12.20 -4.96
C GLU A 151 1.82 12.96 -6.09
N LEU A 152 1.07 13.23 -7.15
CA LEU A 152 1.49 14.09 -8.24
C LEU A 152 0.75 15.42 -8.16
N VAL A 153 1.51 16.52 -8.19
CA VAL A 153 0.96 17.87 -8.21
C VAL A 153 1.37 18.56 -9.50
N LYS A 154 0.36 18.98 -10.26
CA LYS A 154 0.54 19.70 -11.52
C LYS A 154 0.64 21.20 -11.27
N GLY A 155 1.68 21.83 -11.77
CA GLY A 155 1.80 23.28 -11.77
C GLY A 155 0.98 23.97 -12.87
N PRO A 156 0.77 25.28 -12.78
CA PRO A 156 -0.03 26.02 -13.77
C PRO A 156 0.51 25.93 -15.20
N LYS A 157 1.83 25.78 -15.36
CA LYS A 157 2.49 25.67 -16.67
C LYS A 157 2.84 24.23 -17.06
N THR A 158 2.72 23.27 -16.16
CA THR A 158 3.02 21.86 -16.44
C THR A 158 2.13 21.33 -17.56
N SER A 159 2.73 20.82 -18.63
CA SER A 159 1.99 20.27 -19.76
C SER A 159 1.28 18.96 -19.39
N ASP A 160 0.14 18.68 -20.01
CA ASP A 160 -0.61 17.44 -19.80
C ASP A 160 0.20 16.22 -20.22
N ASP A 161 0.96 16.31 -21.31
CA ASP A 161 1.78 15.20 -21.81
C ASP A 161 2.85 14.80 -20.78
N VAL A 162 3.57 15.77 -20.20
CA VAL A 162 4.57 15.52 -19.16
C VAL A 162 3.92 14.90 -17.92
N TYR A 163 2.80 15.46 -17.48
CA TYR A 163 2.08 14.97 -16.32
C TYR A 163 1.61 13.52 -16.50
N ASN A 164 1.03 13.20 -17.67
CA ASN A 164 0.55 11.86 -18.00
C ASN A 164 1.70 10.85 -18.10
N VAL A 165 2.85 11.24 -18.68
CA VAL A 165 4.05 10.38 -18.77
C VAL A 165 4.56 10.02 -17.36
N VAL A 166 4.65 10.98 -16.44
CA VAL A 166 5.10 10.71 -15.06
C VAL A 166 4.06 9.88 -14.30
N SER A 167 2.77 10.13 -14.51
CA SER A 167 1.69 9.32 -13.93
C SER A 167 1.79 7.87 -14.40
N GLU A 168 1.91 7.64 -15.70
CA GLU A 168 2.07 6.29 -16.26
C GLU A 168 3.35 5.60 -15.78
N PHE A 169 4.47 6.33 -15.73
CA PHE A 169 5.72 5.83 -15.17
C PHE A 169 5.57 5.41 -13.72
N GLY A 170 4.91 6.23 -12.90
CA GLY A 170 4.59 5.91 -11.51
C GLY A 170 3.74 4.65 -11.38
N GLU A 171 2.63 4.56 -12.11
CA GLU A 171 1.67 3.46 -12.01
C GLU A 171 2.20 2.15 -12.60
N VAL A 172 2.73 2.21 -13.82
CA VAL A 172 3.06 1.01 -14.61
C VAL A 172 4.47 0.53 -14.35
N THR A 173 5.45 1.46 -14.32
CA THR A 173 6.86 1.10 -14.20
C THR A 173 7.27 0.94 -12.74
N LEU A 174 6.87 1.87 -11.88
CA LEU A 174 7.23 1.83 -10.47
C LEU A 174 6.19 1.08 -9.59
N GLY A 175 5.03 0.70 -10.14
CA GLY A 175 3.97 0.01 -9.39
C GLY A 175 3.35 0.85 -8.27
N LYS A 176 3.44 2.17 -8.38
CA LYS A 176 2.87 3.11 -7.40
C LYS A 176 1.35 3.24 -7.58
N GLY A 177 0.68 3.66 -6.53
CA GLY A 177 -0.66 4.21 -6.61
C GLY A 177 -0.56 5.72 -6.77
N VAL A 178 -0.78 6.21 -7.97
CA VAL A 178 -0.75 7.64 -8.23
C VAL A 178 -2.06 8.29 -7.78
N VAL A 179 -1.96 9.41 -7.06
CA VAL A 179 -3.08 10.30 -6.75
C VAL A 179 -2.79 11.70 -7.26
N HIS A 180 -3.83 12.36 -7.75
CA HIS A 180 -3.76 13.68 -8.34
C HIS A 180 -4.11 14.74 -7.28
N ALA A 181 -3.07 15.28 -6.64
CA ALA A 181 -3.21 16.28 -5.60
C ALA A 181 -3.07 17.71 -6.17
N LYS A 182 -3.61 18.67 -5.43
CA LYS A 182 -3.43 20.09 -5.73
C LYS A 182 -2.26 20.69 -4.94
N ASP A 183 -1.76 21.82 -5.42
CA ASP A 183 -0.66 22.56 -4.79
C ASP A 183 -1.14 23.27 -3.52
N THR A 184 -1.30 22.47 -2.47
CA THR A 184 -1.74 22.91 -1.13
C THR A 184 -0.81 22.38 -0.06
N PRO A 185 -0.67 23.04 1.10
CA PRO A 185 0.19 22.57 2.17
C PRO A 185 -0.13 21.13 2.60
N GLY A 186 0.87 20.25 2.51
CA GLY A 186 0.75 18.83 2.86
C GLY A 186 -0.06 17.97 1.86
N PHE A 187 -0.45 18.54 0.72
CA PHE A 187 -1.23 17.88 -0.34
C PHE A 187 -2.48 17.16 0.21
N ILE A 188 -2.65 15.87 -0.04
CA ILE A 188 -3.78 15.10 0.49
C ILE A 188 -3.37 14.36 1.77
N GLY A 189 -2.33 13.53 1.67
CA GLY A 189 -1.98 12.59 2.72
C GLY A 189 -1.54 13.26 4.01
N ASN A 190 -0.54 14.13 3.93
CA ASN A 190 -0.03 14.84 5.11
C ASN A 190 -1.06 15.82 5.69
N ARG A 191 -1.89 16.45 4.85
CA ARG A 191 -2.97 17.32 5.31
C ARG A 191 -3.91 16.58 6.26
N LEU A 192 -4.41 15.42 5.83
CA LEU A 192 -5.41 14.66 6.58
C LEU A 192 -4.83 13.94 7.80
N ILE A 193 -3.65 13.33 7.68
CA ILE A 193 -3.07 12.59 8.80
C ILE A 193 -2.66 13.53 9.93
N ASN A 194 -2.12 14.71 9.62
CA ASN A 194 -1.70 15.68 10.62
C ASN A 194 -2.88 16.39 11.28
N ALA A 195 -4.02 16.57 10.60
CA ALA A 195 -5.24 17.04 11.23
C ALA A 195 -5.85 15.98 12.17
N SER A 196 -5.75 14.69 11.83
CA SER A 196 -6.28 13.60 12.67
C SER A 196 -5.46 13.36 13.93
N GLY A 197 -4.17 13.70 13.93
CA GLY A 197 -3.26 13.45 15.03
C GLY A 197 -3.67 14.15 16.33
N PRO A 198 -3.65 15.48 16.41
CA PRO A 198 -4.05 16.23 17.58
C PRO A 198 -5.48 15.93 18.04
N LEU A 199 -6.41 15.74 17.08
CA LEU A 199 -7.79 15.35 17.36
C LEU A 199 -7.86 14.03 18.13
N THR A 200 -7.14 12.99 17.64
CA THR A 200 -7.14 11.67 18.27
C THR A 200 -6.55 11.74 19.68
N PHE A 201 -5.45 12.48 19.86
CA PHE A 201 -4.84 12.69 21.17
C PHE A 201 -5.79 13.40 22.13
N GLN A 202 -6.40 14.50 21.70
CA GLN A 202 -7.35 15.26 22.53
C GLN A 202 -8.53 14.37 22.96
N LYS A 203 -9.09 13.58 22.03
CA LYS A 203 -10.19 12.67 22.36
C LYS A 203 -9.76 11.52 23.28
N ALA A 204 -8.52 11.07 23.20
CA ALA A 204 -7.98 10.11 24.16
C ALA A 204 -8.00 10.70 25.58
N MET A 205 -7.58 11.94 25.75
CA MET A 205 -7.63 12.67 27.03
C MET A 205 -9.06 12.89 27.51
N ASP A 206 -9.96 13.36 26.63
CA ASP A 206 -11.37 13.63 26.96
C ASP A 206 -12.09 12.36 27.51
N TYR A 207 -11.74 11.19 27.01
CA TYR A 207 -12.34 9.90 27.41
C TYR A 207 -11.55 9.13 28.48
N GLY A 208 -10.43 9.70 28.97
CA GLY A 208 -9.55 9.03 29.93
C GLY A 208 -9.02 7.69 29.43
N LEU A 209 -8.62 7.64 28.13
CA LEU A 209 -8.05 6.46 27.50
C LEU A 209 -6.53 6.49 27.61
N THR A 210 -5.94 5.32 27.86
CA THR A 210 -4.48 5.15 27.87
C THR A 210 -3.93 4.96 26.45
N VAL A 211 -2.59 4.98 26.31
CA VAL A 211 -1.89 4.74 25.05
C VAL A 211 -2.33 3.42 24.42
N GLU A 212 -2.36 2.34 25.20
CA GLU A 212 -2.77 1.01 24.75
C GLU A 212 -4.26 0.88 24.44
N ASP A 213 -5.11 1.62 25.15
CA ASP A 213 -6.56 1.66 24.87
C ASP A 213 -6.80 2.22 23.48
N VAL A 214 -6.19 3.38 23.17
CA VAL A 214 -6.30 4.02 21.85
C VAL A 214 -5.78 3.11 20.76
N ASP A 215 -4.60 2.51 20.94
CA ASP A 215 -4.02 1.61 19.92
C ASP A 215 -4.86 0.35 19.71
N SER A 216 -5.53 -0.15 20.74
CA SER A 216 -6.44 -1.29 20.62
C SER A 216 -7.72 -0.97 19.84
N LEU A 217 -8.22 0.25 19.95
CA LEU A 217 -9.44 0.76 19.30
C LEU A 217 -9.13 1.28 17.88
N ALA A 218 -8.13 2.17 17.75
CA ALA A 218 -7.83 2.89 16.50
C ALA A 218 -6.83 2.18 15.57
N GLY A 219 -6.63 0.88 15.78
CA GLY A 219 -5.76 0.04 14.94
C GLY A 219 -6.54 -0.78 13.91
N THR A 220 -6.18 -2.06 13.78
CA THR A 220 -6.79 -2.99 12.82
C THR A 220 -8.28 -3.23 13.03
N LEU A 221 -8.83 -2.87 14.18
CA LEU A 221 -10.26 -2.94 14.47
C LEU A 221 -11.07 -2.11 13.45
N ILE A 222 -10.56 -0.94 13.12
CA ILE A 222 -11.19 0.00 12.16
C ILE A 222 -10.46 0.09 10.81
N GLY A 223 -9.58 -0.86 10.52
CA GLY A 223 -8.86 -0.91 9.25
C GLY A 223 -7.65 0.01 9.15
N ASN A 224 -7.13 0.53 10.26
CA ASN A 224 -5.87 1.25 10.30
C ASN A 224 -4.67 0.29 10.34
N ALA A 225 -3.45 0.82 10.17
CA ALA A 225 -2.22 0.07 10.24
C ALA A 225 -2.12 -0.79 11.52
N LYS A 226 -1.44 -1.93 11.44
CA LYS A 226 -1.23 -2.83 12.60
C LYS A 226 -0.52 -2.14 13.77
N SER A 227 0.30 -1.15 13.49
CA SER A 227 0.96 -0.30 14.49
C SER A 227 0.02 0.70 15.16
N ALA A 228 -1.24 0.81 14.71
CA ALA A 228 -2.27 1.68 15.25
C ALA A 228 -1.87 3.17 15.27
N TYR A 229 -2.21 3.92 16.32
CA TYR A 229 -1.98 5.36 16.39
C TYR A 229 -0.63 5.70 17.06
N PHE A 230 -0.47 5.43 18.33
CA PHE A 230 0.73 5.80 19.09
C PHE A 230 1.97 5.00 18.70
N ARG A 231 1.80 3.71 18.46
CA ARG A 231 2.91 2.86 18.00
C ARG A 231 3.44 3.28 16.64
N THR A 232 2.58 3.79 15.74
CA THR A 232 3.03 4.31 14.43
C THR A 232 3.94 5.51 14.62
N GLN A 233 3.61 6.41 15.54
CA GLN A 233 4.43 7.59 15.84
C GLN A 233 5.79 7.22 16.41
N ASP A 234 5.85 6.19 17.28
CA ASP A 234 7.12 5.66 17.79
C ASP A 234 8.00 5.06 16.67
N VAL A 235 7.38 4.45 15.66
CA VAL A 235 8.09 3.90 14.49
C VAL A 235 8.62 5.01 13.57
N VAL A 236 7.79 6.03 13.31
CA VAL A 236 8.17 7.20 12.47
C VAL A 236 9.22 8.05 13.17
N GLY A 237 9.12 8.19 14.47
CA GLY A 237 9.87 9.09 15.33
C GLY A 237 9.08 10.35 15.65
N LEU A 238 8.92 10.60 16.95
CA LEU A 238 8.11 11.72 17.48
C LEU A 238 8.61 13.08 17.02
N ASP A 239 9.92 13.29 16.92
CA ASP A 239 10.53 14.50 16.38
C ASP A 239 10.20 14.70 14.89
N THR A 240 10.21 13.63 14.10
CA THR A 240 9.85 13.69 12.69
C THR A 240 8.37 14.07 12.53
N ALA A 241 7.50 13.44 13.29
CA ALA A 241 6.07 13.74 13.26
C ALA A 241 5.78 15.16 13.77
N LEU A 242 6.44 15.59 14.84
CA LEU A 242 6.34 16.96 15.37
C LEU A 242 6.78 18.00 14.34
N ASN A 243 7.91 17.77 13.65
CA ASN A 243 8.38 18.68 12.61
C ASN A 243 7.38 18.80 11.45
N VAL A 244 6.74 17.69 11.03
CA VAL A 244 5.72 17.76 9.98
C VAL A 244 4.48 18.53 10.47
N MET A 245 4.02 18.31 11.69
CA MET A 245 2.90 19.07 12.28
C MET A 245 3.21 20.57 12.37
N ASN A 246 4.38 20.94 12.86
CA ASN A 246 4.80 22.34 12.96
C ASN A 246 4.87 23.00 11.57
N ASN A 247 5.43 22.32 10.59
CA ASN A 247 5.45 22.80 9.21
C ASN A 247 4.02 23.00 8.66
N MET A 248 3.09 22.10 8.99
CA MET A 248 1.69 22.26 8.60
C MET A 248 1.05 23.46 9.31
N PHE A 249 1.26 23.60 10.62
CA PHE A 249 0.76 24.71 11.41
C PHE A 249 1.25 26.08 10.89
N GLU A 250 2.52 26.16 10.43
CA GLU A 250 3.09 27.38 9.87
C GLU A 250 2.62 27.69 8.45
N ARG A 251 2.41 26.65 7.62
CA ARG A 251 2.14 26.81 6.18
C ARG A 251 0.66 26.83 5.83
N VAL A 252 -0.21 26.28 6.66
CA VAL A 252 -1.65 26.37 6.46
C VAL A 252 -2.08 27.80 6.75
N THR A 253 -1.98 28.65 5.74
CA THR A 253 -2.43 30.05 5.76
C THR A 253 -3.88 30.09 5.32
N THR A 254 -4.81 29.66 6.17
CA THR A 254 -6.22 29.86 5.93
C THR A 254 -6.67 31.15 6.62
N GLU A 255 -7.74 31.76 6.13
CA GLU A 255 -8.38 32.91 6.77
C GLU A 255 -8.97 32.56 8.14
N SER A 256 -9.03 31.26 8.48
CA SER A 256 -9.59 30.73 9.70
C SER A 256 -8.50 30.20 10.63
N GLU A 257 -8.36 30.82 11.79
CA GLU A 257 -7.50 30.33 12.87
C GLU A 257 -7.94 28.91 13.34
N ASP A 258 -9.23 28.60 13.25
CA ASP A 258 -9.77 27.26 13.59
C ASP A 258 -9.17 26.16 12.72
N GLU A 259 -8.91 26.45 11.44
CA GLU A 259 -8.25 25.51 10.53
C GLU A 259 -6.82 25.23 10.96
N ARG A 260 -6.09 26.29 11.26
CA ARG A 260 -4.70 26.21 11.70
C ARG A 260 -4.54 25.45 13.02
N GLN A 261 -5.46 25.63 13.95
CA GLN A 261 -5.44 24.96 15.26
C GLN A 261 -5.56 23.43 15.16
N LYS A 262 -6.10 22.87 14.05
CA LYS A 262 -6.14 21.42 13.81
C LYS A 262 -4.75 20.79 13.73
N PHE A 263 -3.73 21.59 13.42
CA PHE A 263 -2.33 21.14 13.27
C PHE A 263 -1.45 21.50 14.47
N LYS A 264 -2.00 22.09 15.52
CA LYS A 264 -1.25 22.43 16.71
C LYS A 264 -0.81 21.16 17.44
N ALA A 265 0.49 21.00 17.60
CA ALA A 265 1.04 19.86 18.32
C ALA A 265 0.60 19.88 19.81
N PRO A 266 0.14 18.75 20.38
CA PRO A 266 -0.13 18.65 21.80
C PRO A 266 1.12 18.92 22.64
N GLU A 267 0.98 19.65 23.76
CA GLU A 267 2.11 20.03 24.63
C GLU A 267 2.88 18.81 25.16
N LEU A 268 2.16 17.74 25.49
CA LEU A 268 2.78 16.50 25.93
C LEU A 268 3.72 15.89 24.88
N TRP A 269 3.35 16.00 23.60
CA TRP A 269 4.17 15.53 22.50
C TRP A 269 5.46 16.34 22.35
N VAL A 270 5.34 17.66 22.45
CA VAL A 270 6.52 18.57 22.46
C VAL A 270 7.47 18.19 23.59
N LYS A 271 6.94 18.01 24.80
CA LYS A 271 7.72 17.62 25.97
C LYS A 271 8.43 16.27 25.81
N LEU A 272 7.78 15.27 25.20
CA LEU A 272 8.45 14.00 24.91
C LEU A 272 9.66 14.15 24.00
N VAL A 273 9.55 15.00 22.98
CA VAL A 273 10.66 15.27 22.06
C VAL A 273 11.77 16.03 22.77
N GLU A 274 11.47 17.02 23.59
CA GLU A 274 12.43 17.78 24.42
C GLU A 274 13.17 16.88 25.40
N ASP A 275 12.46 15.88 26.00
CA ASP A 275 13.05 14.86 26.88
C ASP A 275 13.89 13.80 26.14
N GLY A 276 13.99 13.89 24.80
CA GLY A 276 14.71 12.90 23.97
C GLY A 276 13.99 11.57 23.82
N ARG A 277 12.71 11.49 24.16
CA ARG A 277 11.85 10.30 24.00
C ARG A 277 11.27 10.27 22.59
N LEU A 278 12.09 9.89 21.62
CA LEU A 278 11.80 10.02 20.18
C LEU A 278 11.17 8.77 19.56
N GLY A 279 10.73 7.80 20.35
CA GLY A 279 10.19 6.52 19.89
C GLY A 279 11.25 5.43 19.78
N GLN A 280 11.07 4.50 18.83
CA GLN A 280 11.96 3.32 18.69
C GLN A 280 13.44 3.69 18.54
N LYS A 281 13.76 4.77 17.86
CA LYS A 281 15.15 5.17 17.61
C LYS A 281 15.91 5.61 18.85
N SER A 282 15.21 6.08 19.88
CA SER A 282 15.77 6.45 21.19
C SER A 282 15.48 5.41 22.28
N GLY A 283 14.73 4.34 21.96
CA GLY A 283 14.34 3.29 22.89
C GLY A 283 13.12 3.61 23.76
N ALA A 284 12.61 4.84 23.71
CA ALA A 284 11.44 5.30 24.46
C ALA A 284 10.66 6.35 23.65
N GLY A 285 9.34 6.32 23.74
CA GLY A 285 8.39 7.26 23.16
C GLY A 285 7.06 7.11 23.88
N TRP A 286 5.96 6.84 23.19
CA TRP A 286 4.70 6.44 23.80
C TRP A 286 4.81 5.07 24.47
N TYR A 287 5.67 4.23 23.94
CA TYR A 287 6.03 2.95 24.51
C TYR A 287 7.54 2.88 24.80
N LYS A 288 7.88 2.08 25.80
CA LYS A 288 9.24 1.75 26.19
C LYS A 288 9.39 0.24 26.32
N LYS A 289 10.46 -0.33 25.78
CA LYS A 289 10.75 -1.74 25.96
C LYS A 289 11.79 -1.92 27.05
N GLU A 290 11.43 -2.66 28.12
CA GLU A 290 12.35 -3.08 29.18
C GLU A 290 12.46 -4.60 29.20
N GLY A 291 13.61 -5.11 28.77
CA GLY A 291 13.82 -6.55 28.65
C GLY A 291 12.83 -7.19 27.67
N LYS A 292 11.90 -8.01 28.17
CA LYS A 292 10.82 -8.63 27.39
C LYS A 292 9.48 -7.90 27.48
N GLU A 293 9.36 -6.96 28.38
CA GLU A 293 8.12 -6.23 28.63
C GLU A 293 8.01 -4.95 27.78
N ILE A 294 6.78 -4.62 27.40
CA ILE A 294 6.45 -3.35 26.74
C ILE A 294 5.64 -2.55 27.74
N LEU A 295 6.18 -1.40 28.10
CA LEU A 295 5.56 -0.43 28.98
C LEU A 295 4.89 0.67 28.14
N SER A 296 3.80 1.23 28.63
CA SER A 296 3.14 2.40 28.05
C SER A 296 3.31 3.63 28.94
N LEU A 297 3.36 4.80 28.29
CA LEU A 297 3.43 6.08 28.97
C LEU A 297 2.09 6.42 29.62
N ASP A 298 2.14 6.82 30.86
CA ASP A 298 1.01 7.46 31.55
C ASP A 298 1.04 8.96 31.25
N PHE A 299 -0.07 9.53 30.77
CA PHE A 299 -0.14 10.91 30.30
C PHE A 299 -0.03 11.95 31.42
N ASP A 300 -0.47 11.59 32.63
CA ASP A 300 -0.49 12.51 33.78
C ASP A 300 0.87 12.53 34.51
N THR A 301 1.45 11.35 34.74
CA THR A 301 2.69 11.21 35.50
C THR A 301 3.95 11.27 34.66
N MET A 302 3.85 11.06 33.34
CA MET A 302 4.99 10.91 32.41
C MET A 302 5.90 9.73 32.73
N GLU A 303 5.41 8.75 33.50
CA GLU A 303 6.10 7.53 33.87
C GLU A 303 5.63 6.36 33.00
N TYR A 304 6.49 5.32 32.90
CA TYR A 304 6.15 4.10 32.17
C TYR A 304 5.65 3.03 33.11
N SER A 305 4.54 2.40 32.75
CA SER A 305 3.94 1.30 33.49
C SER A 305 3.58 0.12 32.58
N PRO A 306 3.47 -1.12 33.12
CA PRO A 306 3.00 -2.24 32.34
C PRO A 306 1.63 -1.97 31.71
N THR A 307 1.47 -2.34 30.43
CA THR A 307 0.22 -2.13 29.70
C THR A 307 -0.94 -2.87 30.38
N LYS A 308 -2.08 -2.19 30.54
CA LYS A 308 -3.29 -2.74 31.14
C LYS A 308 -4.32 -2.99 30.04
N LYS A 309 -4.93 -4.17 30.03
CA LYS A 309 -6.02 -4.47 29.10
C LYS A 309 -7.33 -3.96 29.70
N ARG A 310 -7.92 -2.96 29.05
CA ARG A 310 -9.28 -2.52 29.33
C ARG A 310 -10.27 -3.27 28.45
N PHE A 311 -11.44 -3.55 28.97
CA PHE A 311 -12.51 -4.21 28.23
C PHE A 311 -13.36 -3.16 27.52
N PHE A 312 -13.63 -3.38 26.21
CA PHE A 312 -14.53 -2.57 25.40
C PHE A 312 -15.50 -3.48 24.65
N ASP A 313 -16.79 -3.19 24.73
CA ASP A 313 -17.81 -3.89 23.94
C ASP A 313 -17.56 -3.71 22.44
N THR A 314 -17.10 -2.55 22.03
CA THR A 314 -16.63 -2.26 20.66
C THR A 314 -15.64 -3.31 20.15
N ILE A 315 -14.64 -3.68 20.95
CA ILE A 315 -13.66 -4.72 20.59
C ILE A 315 -14.29 -6.12 20.59
N ARG A 316 -15.10 -6.42 21.62
CA ARG A 316 -15.77 -7.72 21.76
C ARG A 316 -16.68 -8.02 20.58
N VAL A 317 -17.48 -7.05 20.14
CA VAL A 317 -18.41 -7.16 19.03
C VAL A 317 -17.65 -7.16 17.69
N GLY A 318 -16.66 -6.28 17.54
CA GLY A 318 -15.98 -6.07 16.28
C GLY A 318 -15.00 -7.19 15.89
N LYS A 319 -14.20 -7.67 16.84
CA LYS A 319 -13.09 -8.61 16.58
C LYS A 319 -13.51 -9.92 15.87
N PRO A 320 -14.66 -10.53 16.14
CA PRO A 320 -15.12 -11.71 15.43
C PRO A 320 -15.52 -11.45 13.98
N ILE A 321 -15.93 -10.22 13.62
CA ILE A 321 -16.43 -9.87 12.29
C ILE A 321 -15.23 -9.66 11.36
N LYS A 322 -15.03 -10.58 10.41
CA LYS A 322 -13.88 -10.55 9.48
C LYS A 322 -14.01 -9.50 8.39
N ASP A 323 -15.22 -9.29 7.88
CA ASP A 323 -15.51 -8.24 6.89
C ASP A 323 -15.42 -6.87 7.56
N LEU A 324 -14.51 -6.01 7.05
CA LEU A 324 -14.23 -4.71 7.67
C LEU A 324 -15.43 -3.77 7.61
N LYS A 325 -16.15 -3.71 6.48
CA LYS A 325 -17.32 -2.84 6.33
C LYS A 325 -18.45 -3.23 7.27
N LYS A 326 -18.75 -4.53 7.35
CA LYS A 326 -19.74 -5.06 8.30
C LYS A 326 -19.32 -4.81 9.76
N ARG A 327 -18.02 -4.92 10.04
CA ARG A 327 -17.47 -4.63 11.37
C ARG A 327 -17.67 -3.18 11.75
N LEU A 328 -17.29 -2.23 10.87
CA LEU A 328 -17.50 -0.80 11.10
C LEU A 328 -18.97 -0.48 11.34
N ALA A 329 -19.88 -1.00 10.52
CA ALA A 329 -21.32 -0.84 10.70
C ALA A 329 -21.82 -1.35 12.07
N ALA A 330 -21.26 -2.46 12.55
CA ALA A 330 -21.66 -3.09 13.80
C ALA A 330 -21.16 -2.35 15.04
N ILE A 331 -19.98 -1.72 14.99
CA ILE A 331 -19.34 -1.14 16.18
C ILE A 331 -19.54 0.36 16.34
N THR A 332 -19.78 1.11 15.24
CA THR A 332 -19.76 2.58 15.27
C THR A 332 -20.82 3.20 16.18
N TYR A 333 -21.97 2.54 16.33
CA TYR A 333 -23.11 3.09 17.06
C TYR A 333 -23.40 2.36 18.38
N LEU A 334 -22.43 1.62 18.91
CA LEU A 334 -22.54 1.03 20.24
C LEU A 334 -22.46 2.12 21.33
N ASP A 335 -23.04 1.84 22.48
CA ASP A 335 -23.08 2.78 23.60
C ASP A 335 -22.00 2.49 24.66
N ASP A 336 -20.75 2.26 24.19
CA ASP A 336 -19.59 2.18 25.10
C ASP A 336 -18.57 3.28 24.79
N VAL A 337 -17.64 3.49 25.71
CA VAL A 337 -16.59 4.51 25.58
C VAL A 337 -15.77 4.32 24.32
N GLY A 338 -15.48 3.06 23.94
CA GLY A 338 -14.70 2.78 22.73
C GLY A 338 -15.40 3.23 21.46
N ALA A 339 -16.70 2.95 21.31
CA ALA A 339 -17.49 3.39 20.16
C ALA A 339 -17.63 4.91 20.09
N LYS A 340 -17.88 5.56 21.25
CA LYS A 340 -17.97 7.02 21.34
C LYS A 340 -16.65 7.69 20.95
N PHE A 341 -15.54 7.18 21.46
CA PHE A 341 -14.22 7.65 21.06
C PHE A 341 -13.99 7.51 19.55
N LEU A 342 -14.27 6.30 18.98
CA LEU A 342 -14.13 6.08 17.53
C LEU A 342 -15.04 6.99 16.70
N TRP A 343 -16.26 7.25 17.15
CA TRP A 343 -17.15 8.20 16.51
C TRP A 343 -16.56 9.62 16.51
N ASP A 344 -16.06 10.07 17.66
CA ASP A 344 -15.55 11.44 17.84
C ASP A 344 -14.22 11.72 17.15
N ILE A 345 -13.46 10.70 16.78
CA ILE A 345 -12.29 10.88 15.92
C ILE A 345 -12.61 10.73 14.43
N ASN A 346 -13.60 9.91 14.05
CA ASN A 346 -13.90 9.67 12.64
C ASN A 346 -14.92 10.66 12.06
N ALA A 347 -16.00 11.01 12.77
CA ALA A 347 -17.01 11.92 12.26
C ALA A 347 -16.45 13.30 11.86
N PRO A 348 -15.58 13.96 12.66
CA PRO A 348 -14.91 15.19 12.21
C PRO A 348 -14.01 14.98 11.01
N MET A 349 -13.33 13.84 10.89
CA MET A 349 -12.48 13.57 9.72
C MET A 349 -13.28 13.29 8.45
N PHE A 350 -14.47 12.72 8.54
CA PHE A 350 -15.39 12.58 7.41
C PHE A 350 -15.79 13.94 6.85
N THR A 351 -16.28 14.82 7.71
CA THR A 351 -16.72 16.15 7.31
C THR A 351 -15.56 17.01 6.82
N TYR A 352 -14.42 16.99 7.53
CA TYR A 352 -13.23 17.72 7.14
C TYR A 352 -12.70 17.29 5.77
N SER A 353 -12.60 15.99 5.51
CA SER A 353 -12.17 15.48 4.20
C SER A 353 -13.12 15.90 3.07
N ALA A 354 -14.41 15.97 3.37
CA ALA A 354 -15.40 16.42 2.41
C ALA A 354 -15.36 17.95 2.18
N GLU A 355 -15.08 18.75 3.22
CA GLU A 355 -14.91 20.19 3.12
C GLU A 355 -13.69 20.58 2.27
N LEU A 356 -12.62 19.79 2.32
CA LEU A 356 -11.40 20.03 1.56
C LEU A 356 -11.52 19.77 0.05
N ILE A 357 -12.65 19.27 -0.45
CA ILE A 357 -12.91 19.19 -1.88
C ILE A 357 -13.65 20.48 -2.33
N PRO A 358 -13.14 21.24 -3.32
CA PRO A 358 -12.07 20.90 -4.27
C PRO A 358 -10.66 21.42 -3.92
N GLU A 359 -10.39 21.83 -2.69
CA GLU A 359 -9.12 22.48 -2.32
C GLU A 359 -7.90 21.57 -2.53
N ILE A 360 -7.93 20.34 -1.98
CA ILE A 360 -6.78 19.41 -2.03
C ILE A 360 -6.86 18.39 -3.17
N ALA A 361 -8.07 18.09 -3.64
CA ALA A 361 -8.35 17.13 -4.72
C ALA A 361 -9.72 17.39 -5.33
N ASP A 362 -9.94 16.96 -6.58
CA ASP A 362 -11.25 17.08 -7.26
C ASP A 362 -12.16 15.86 -7.05
N SER A 363 -11.64 14.80 -6.43
CA SER A 363 -12.35 13.53 -6.30
C SER A 363 -12.17 12.90 -4.93
N ILE A 364 -13.23 12.29 -4.43
CA ILE A 364 -13.21 11.47 -3.20
C ILE A 364 -12.27 10.27 -3.33
N ILE A 365 -12.06 9.76 -4.56
CA ILE A 365 -11.20 8.62 -4.85
C ILE A 365 -9.74 8.95 -4.52
N GLU A 366 -9.27 10.15 -4.86
CA GLU A 366 -7.91 10.59 -4.57
C GLU A 366 -7.65 10.62 -3.06
N ILE A 367 -8.62 11.12 -2.30
CA ILE A 367 -8.55 11.16 -0.83
C ILE A 367 -8.48 9.75 -0.23
N ASP A 368 -9.39 8.87 -0.65
CA ASP A 368 -9.44 7.50 -0.16
C ASP A 368 -8.18 6.72 -0.50
N ASN A 369 -7.69 6.88 -1.72
CA ASN A 369 -6.47 6.22 -2.18
C ASN A 369 -5.22 6.76 -1.47
N ALA A 370 -5.12 8.08 -1.24
CA ALA A 370 -4.03 8.67 -0.46
C ALA A 370 -3.95 8.05 0.93
N MET A 371 -5.07 7.91 1.62
CA MET A 371 -5.10 7.31 2.96
C MET A 371 -4.81 5.81 2.97
N LYS A 372 -5.32 5.05 2.01
CA LYS A 372 -5.05 3.62 1.88
C LYS A 372 -3.58 3.34 1.55
N TRP A 373 -3.02 4.06 0.59
CA TRP A 373 -1.71 3.76 0.02
C TRP A 373 -0.55 4.43 0.75
N GLY A 374 -0.79 5.57 1.41
CA GLY A 374 0.22 6.33 2.15
C GLY A 374 0.32 5.97 3.63
N PHE A 375 -0.76 5.44 4.22
CA PHE A 375 -0.84 5.20 5.67
C PHE A 375 -1.27 3.78 6.04
N ALA A 376 -1.11 2.84 5.09
CA ALA A 376 -1.42 1.42 5.28
C ALA A 376 -2.82 1.16 5.85
N ARG A 377 -3.82 1.92 5.42
CA ARG A 377 -5.22 1.70 5.79
C ARG A 377 -5.87 0.68 4.86
N ASP A 378 -6.66 -0.21 5.44
CA ASP A 378 -7.45 -1.20 4.67
C ASP A 378 -8.68 -0.56 4.00
N ILE A 379 -9.07 0.67 4.41
CA ILE A 379 -10.26 1.39 3.92
C ILE A 379 -9.98 2.90 3.83
N GLY A 380 -10.57 3.55 2.84
CA GLY A 380 -10.53 5.01 2.70
C GLY A 380 -11.54 5.71 3.61
N ILE A 381 -11.50 7.04 3.63
CA ILE A 381 -12.37 7.85 4.50
C ILE A 381 -13.83 7.79 4.04
N PHE A 382 -14.08 8.02 2.74
CA PHE A 382 -15.44 7.97 2.17
C PHE A 382 -15.98 6.54 2.10
N ASP A 383 -15.11 5.57 1.84
CA ASP A 383 -15.48 4.15 1.85
C ASP A 383 -15.85 3.66 3.27
N ALA A 384 -15.16 4.18 4.31
CA ALA A 384 -15.52 3.94 5.71
C ALA A 384 -16.84 4.65 6.08
N TRP A 385 -17.07 5.86 5.57
CA TRP A 385 -18.32 6.58 5.78
C TRP A 385 -19.50 5.85 5.14
N ASP A 386 -19.34 5.33 3.92
CA ASP A 386 -20.32 4.44 3.28
C ASP A 386 -20.62 3.19 4.14
N ALA A 387 -19.57 2.58 4.69
CA ALA A 387 -19.72 1.35 5.49
C ALA A 387 -20.58 1.53 6.74
N ILE A 388 -20.54 2.70 7.37
CA ILE A 388 -21.35 3.01 8.56
C ILE A 388 -22.74 3.59 8.22
N GLY A 389 -22.99 3.90 6.94
CA GLY A 389 -24.22 4.50 6.43
C GLY A 389 -24.20 6.02 6.46
N VAL A 390 -24.11 6.65 5.27
CA VAL A 390 -23.99 8.12 5.12
C VAL A 390 -25.18 8.84 5.72
N GLU A 391 -26.40 8.46 5.35
CA GLU A 391 -27.62 9.12 5.86
C GLU A 391 -27.75 9.01 7.38
N LYS A 392 -27.50 7.81 7.94
CA LYS A 392 -27.56 7.58 9.38
C LYS A 392 -26.55 8.42 10.14
N SER A 393 -25.31 8.49 9.64
CA SER A 393 -24.23 9.26 10.25
C SER A 393 -24.48 10.77 10.15
N VAL A 394 -24.99 11.25 9.01
CA VAL A 394 -25.37 12.67 8.82
C VAL A 394 -26.49 13.08 9.79
N ASN A 395 -27.51 12.24 9.97
CA ASN A 395 -28.57 12.52 10.94
C ASN A 395 -28.00 12.63 12.36
N LYS A 396 -27.14 11.69 12.76
CA LYS A 396 -26.47 11.74 14.08
C LYS A 396 -25.58 12.98 14.22
N MET A 397 -24.84 13.37 13.18
CA MET A 397 -24.03 14.60 13.20
C MET A 397 -24.92 15.84 13.41
N LYS A 398 -26.10 15.91 12.77
CA LYS A 398 -27.06 17.00 12.93
C LYS A 398 -27.65 17.03 14.34
N GLU A 399 -28.01 15.88 14.92
CA GLU A 399 -28.47 15.76 16.29
C GLU A 399 -27.41 16.26 17.30
N GLU A 400 -26.13 16.06 16.97
CA GLU A 400 -24.98 16.54 17.77
C GLU A 400 -24.56 17.99 17.41
N ASN A 401 -25.32 18.71 16.57
CA ASN A 401 -25.00 20.04 16.07
C ASN A 401 -23.63 20.13 15.36
N ARG A 402 -23.19 19.07 14.72
CA ARG A 402 -21.98 19.06 13.87
C ARG A 402 -22.32 19.55 12.48
N LYS A 403 -21.42 20.35 11.92
CA LYS A 403 -21.54 20.84 10.54
C LYS A 403 -21.35 19.69 9.55
N VAL A 404 -22.22 19.61 8.56
CA VAL A 404 -22.13 18.65 7.44
C VAL A 404 -21.92 19.45 6.16
N PRO A 405 -20.95 19.05 5.30
CA PRO A 405 -20.72 19.72 4.03
C PRO A 405 -21.97 19.71 3.14
N LEU A 406 -22.33 20.86 2.55
CA LEU A 406 -23.56 21.04 1.77
C LEU A 406 -23.70 20.02 0.64
N TRP A 407 -22.62 19.70 -0.06
CA TRP A 407 -22.67 18.77 -1.17
C TRP A 407 -23.04 17.32 -0.75
N VAL A 408 -22.73 16.93 0.50
CA VAL A 408 -23.15 15.63 1.07
C VAL A 408 -24.66 15.63 1.29
N GLU A 409 -25.22 16.73 1.77
CA GLU A 409 -26.66 16.87 1.92
C GLU A 409 -27.38 16.91 0.56
N GLU A 410 -26.81 17.62 -0.42
CA GLU A 410 -27.29 17.64 -1.82
C GLU A 410 -27.28 16.23 -2.44
N MET A 411 -26.21 15.44 -2.20
CA MET A 411 -26.14 14.05 -2.64
C MET A 411 -27.28 13.21 -2.03
N LEU A 412 -27.50 13.32 -0.72
CA LEU A 412 -28.58 12.58 -0.04
C LEU A 412 -29.96 13.03 -0.54
N ALA A 413 -30.16 14.34 -0.75
CA ALA A 413 -31.41 14.90 -1.29
C ALA A 413 -31.70 14.41 -2.72
N SER A 414 -30.65 14.10 -3.51
CA SER A 414 -30.82 13.51 -4.86
C SER A 414 -31.27 12.04 -4.84
N GLY A 415 -31.40 11.43 -3.66
CA GLY A 415 -31.78 10.03 -3.48
C GLY A 415 -30.60 9.07 -3.38
N ARG A 416 -29.35 9.53 -3.57
CA ARG A 416 -28.16 8.70 -3.43
C ARG A 416 -27.76 8.54 -1.96
N ARG A 417 -27.53 7.29 -1.53
CA ARG A 417 -27.27 6.95 -0.12
C ARG A 417 -25.83 6.54 0.16
N SER A 418 -24.97 6.49 -0.89
CA SER A 418 -23.57 6.10 -0.79
C SER A 418 -22.70 6.92 -1.73
N PHE A 419 -21.44 7.11 -1.35
CA PHE A 419 -20.42 7.76 -2.19
C PHE A 419 -20.01 6.87 -3.36
N TYR A 420 -19.91 5.55 -3.12
CA TYR A 420 -19.50 4.55 -4.10
C TYR A 420 -20.61 3.53 -4.37
N GLU A 421 -20.77 3.15 -5.63
CA GLU A 421 -21.65 2.06 -6.04
C GLU A 421 -21.06 1.31 -7.23
N ILE A 422 -21.36 0.01 -7.33
CA ILE A 422 -21.03 -0.77 -8.53
C ILE A 422 -22.31 -0.85 -9.39
N ILE A 423 -22.28 -0.20 -10.54
CA ILE A 423 -23.38 -0.18 -11.51
C ILE A 423 -22.87 -0.83 -12.80
N ASP A 424 -23.57 -1.85 -13.28
CA ASP A 424 -23.21 -2.61 -14.49
C ASP A 424 -21.74 -3.09 -14.52
N GLY A 425 -21.22 -3.55 -13.37
CA GLY A 425 -19.84 -4.01 -13.23
C GLY A 425 -18.78 -2.91 -13.24
N LYS A 426 -19.19 -1.65 -13.16
CA LYS A 426 -18.27 -0.49 -13.09
C LYS A 426 -18.40 0.20 -11.74
N LEU A 427 -17.25 0.57 -11.18
CA LEU A 427 -17.23 1.42 -9.99
C LEU A 427 -17.70 2.82 -10.36
N THR A 428 -18.73 3.30 -9.68
CA THR A 428 -19.22 4.67 -9.81
C THR A 428 -19.07 5.40 -8.49
N TYR A 429 -18.87 6.70 -8.56
CA TYR A 429 -18.73 7.56 -7.38
C TYR A 429 -19.43 8.89 -7.58
N TYR A 430 -19.86 9.51 -6.49
CA TYR A 430 -20.38 10.88 -6.54
C TYR A 430 -19.22 11.86 -6.62
N CYS A 431 -19.24 12.71 -7.66
CA CYS A 431 -18.25 13.78 -7.83
C CYS A 431 -18.79 15.09 -7.26
N PRO A 432 -18.24 15.61 -6.14
CA PRO A 432 -18.73 16.83 -5.52
C PRO A 432 -18.58 18.06 -6.43
N VAL A 433 -17.48 18.14 -7.18
CA VAL A 433 -17.18 19.27 -8.08
C VAL A 433 -18.17 19.34 -9.23
N LYS A 434 -18.53 18.19 -9.82
CA LYS A 434 -19.48 18.11 -10.95
C LYS A 434 -20.92 17.88 -10.50
N LYS A 435 -21.16 17.69 -9.22
CA LYS A 435 -22.47 17.40 -8.59
C LYS A 435 -23.22 16.26 -9.30
N LYS A 436 -22.51 15.22 -9.71
CA LYS A 436 -23.08 14.07 -10.42
C LYS A 436 -22.29 12.79 -10.19
N VAL A 437 -22.94 11.67 -10.50
CA VAL A 437 -22.31 10.36 -10.51
C VAL A 437 -21.39 10.23 -11.72
N LEU A 438 -20.15 9.79 -11.48
CA LEU A 438 -19.17 9.49 -12.51
C LEU A 438 -18.78 8.03 -12.41
N THR A 439 -18.43 7.43 -13.53
CA THR A 439 -17.78 6.13 -13.58
C THR A 439 -16.30 6.32 -13.34
N HIS A 440 -15.75 5.53 -12.39
CA HIS A 440 -14.31 5.48 -12.21
C HIS A 440 -13.66 4.90 -13.47
N LYS A 441 -12.67 5.58 -13.97
CA LYS A 441 -11.90 5.10 -15.11
C LYS A 441 -10.70 4.34 -14.56
N ASP A 442 -10.81 3.01 -14.52
CA ASP A 442 -9.69 2.16 -14.15
C ASP A 442 -8.57 2.31 -15.20
N ASN A 443 -7.32 2.16 -14.76
CA ASN A 443 -6.21 2.04 -15.69
C ASN A 443 -6.31 0.67 -16.39
N ASP A 444 -6.32 0.67 -17.72
CA ASP A 444 -6.45 -0.55 -18.54
C ASP A 444 -5.35 -1.60 -18.26
N LYS A 445 -4.25 -1.17 -17.65
CA LYS A 445 -3.12 -2.04 -17.24
C LYS A 445 -3.26 -2.58 -15.80
N THR A 446 -4.32 -2.24 -15.08
CA THR A 446 -4.62 -2.73 -13.73
C THR A 446 -5.98 -3.40 -13.69
N LEU A 447 -6.04 -4.59 -13.10
CA LEU A 447 -7.28 -5.34 -12.95
C LEU A 447 -7.84 -5.19 -11.53
N ASN A 448 -9.11 -4.77 -11.41
CA ASN A 448 -9.87 -4.85 -10.17
C ASN A 448 -10.82 -6.05 -10.25
N LEU A 449 -10.44 -7.16 -9.64
CA LEU A 449 -11.20 -8.41 -9.73
C LEU A 449 -12.61 -8.31 -9.12
N ASN A 450 -12.84 -7.37 -8.20
CA ASN A 450 -14.18 -7.18 -7.63
C ASN A 450 -15.23 -6.76 -8.66
N LEU A 451 -14.82 -6.12 -9.75
CA LEU A 451 -15.74 -5.74 -10.84
C LEU A 451 -16.25 -6.94 -11.65
N TYR A 452 -15.54 -8.07 -11.57
CA TYR A 452 -15.88 -9.32 -12.26
C TYR A 452 -16.69 -10.30 -11.39
N LYS A 453 -17.02 -9.92 -10.14
CA LYS A 453 -17.82 -10.74 -9.22
C LYS A 453 -19.33 -10.53 -9.40
N ASN A 454 -19.80 -10.62 -10.63
CA ASN A 454 -21.21 -10.43 -10.99
C ASN A 454 -21.73 -11.62 -11.80
N SER A 455 -23.04 -11.70 -11.99
CA SER A 455 -23.70 -12.82 -12.66
C SER A 455 -23.34 -13.01 -14.14
N LYS A 456 -22.75 -11.99 -14.79
CA LYS A 456 -22.36 -12.05 -16.21
C LYS A 456 -20.97 -12.64 -16.41
N THR A 457 -20.07 -12.38 -15.47
CA THR A 457 -18.64 -12.71 -15.58
C THR A 457 -18.22 -13.84 -14.65
N MET A 458 -18.91 -14.09 -13.54
CA MET A 458 -18.63 -15.20 -12.65
C MET A 458 -19.29 -16.47 -13.19
N LEU A 459 -18.49 -17.37 -13.76
CA LEU A 459 -18.97 -18.60 -14.41
C LEU A 459 -19.28 -19.71 -13.41
N LYS A 460 -18.46 -19.82 -12.37
CA LYS A 460 -18.62 -20.82 -11.30
C LYS A 460 -18.05 -20.28 -9.99
N ARG A 461 -18.66 -20.66 -8.89
CA ARG A 461 -18.18 -20.35 -7.54
C ARG A 461 -18.41 -21.53 -6.62
N ASP A 462 -17.42 -21.80 -5.78
CA ASP A 462 -17.49 -22.74 -4.68
C ASP A 462 -16.94 -22.08 -3.40
N TRP A 463 -16.74 -22.81 -2.32
CA TRP A 463 -16.41 -22.29 -0.98
C TRP A 463 -15.08 -21.55 -0.93
N SER A 464 -14.09 -22.03 -1.69
CA SER A 464 -12.72 -21.53 -1.59
C SER A 464 -12.17 -21.00 -2.90
N ALA A 465 -12.91 -21.12 -4.00
CA ALA A 465 -12.48 -20.60 -5.29
C ALA A 465 -13.65 -20.28 -6.23
N SER A 466 -13.37 -19.47 -7.26
CA SER A 466 -14.32 -19.14 -8.33
C SER A 466 -13.63 -18.99 -9.69
N ILE A 467 -14.41 -19.15 -10.76
CA ILE A 467 -13.98 -18.92 -12.15
C ILE A 467 -14.66 -17.67 -12.66
N HIS A 468 -13.86 -16.78 -13.22
CA HIS A 468 -14.34 -15.53 -13.84
C HIS A 468 -13.92 -15.47 -15.31
N ASP A 469 -14.80 -14.95 -16.15
CA ASP A 469 -14.50 -14.56 -17.53
C ASP A 469 -13.99 -13.11 -17.50
N LEU A 470 -12.71 -12.91 -17.82
CA LEU A 470 -12.09 -11.56 -17.87
C LEU A 470 -12.33 -10.87 -19.21
N GLY A 471 -12.98 -11.52 -20.17
CA GLY A 471 -13.06 -11.06 -21.55
C GLY A 471 -11.90 -11.57 -22.43
N ASP A 472 -11.95 -11.27 -23.72
CA ASP A 472 -10.92 -11.60 -24.71
C ASP A 472 -10.50 -13.08 -24.78
N GLY A 473 -11.33 -13.97 -24.22
CA GLY A 473 -11.06 -15.40 -24.14
C GLY A 473 -10.14 -15.79 -22.97
N VAL A 474 -10.01 -14.97 -21.93
CA VAL A 474 -9.18 -15.22 -20.75
C VAL A 474 -10.05 -15.60 -19.56
N LEU A 475 -9.77 -16.75 -18.97
CA LEU A 475 -10.34 -17.18 -17.68
C LEU A 475 -9.46 -16.71 -16.52
N ASN A 476 -10.08 -16.46 -15.37
CA ASN A 476 -9.39 -16.29 -14.10
C ASN A 476 -9.91 -17.32 -13.08
N VAL A 477 -9.00 -17.92 -12.33
CA VAL A 477 -9.31 -18.63 -11.08
C VAL A 477 -8.87 -17.77 -9.91
N GLU A 478 -9.85 -17.40 -9.07
CA GLU A 478 -9.65 -16.69 -7.82
C GLU A 478 -9.73 -17.64 -6.63
N PHE A 479 -8.73 -17.60 -5.72
CA PHE A 479 -8.79 -18.25 -4.42
C PHE A 479 -9.34 -17.29 -3.36
N HIS A 480 -10.32 -17.74 -2.58
CA HIS A 480 -11.00 -16.90 -1.58
C HIS A 480 -11.59 -17.73 -0.41
N SER A 481 -10.80 -18.62 0.18
CA SER A 481 -11.27 -19.49 1.28
C SER A 481 -12.16 -18.74 2.27
N ILE A 482 -13.38 -19.21 2.47
CA ILE A 482 -14.32 -18.62 3.42
C ILE A 482 -13.95 -18.94 4.88
N PHE A 483 -13.25 -20.05 5.12
CA PHE A 483 -12.85 -20.48 6.46
C PHE A 483 -11.57 -19.81 6.93
N VAL A 484 -10.57 -19.67 6.05
CA VAL A 484 -9.26 -19.08 6.36
C VAL A 484 -8.82 -18.12 5.25
N PRO A 485 -9.55 -17.01 5.02
CA PRO A 485 -9.31 -16.12 3.87
C PRO A 485 -7.94 -15.45 3.87
N ALA A 486 -7.31 -15.32 5.05
CA ALA A 486 -5.99 -14.73 5.15
C ALA A 486 -4.87 -15.64 4.61
N PHE A 487 -5.08 -16.95 4.57
CA PHE A 487 -4.04 -17.92 4.21
C PHE A 487 -4.38 -18.76 2.98
N ASN A 488 -5.64 -18.79 2.56
CA ASN A 488 -6.12 -19.56 1.40
C ASN A 488 -5.53 -20.98 1.34
N PRO A 489 -5.76 -21.84 2.38
CA PRO A 489 -5.27 -23.21 2.34
C PRO A 489 -5.94 -23.96 1.20
N ILE A 490 -5.14 -24.71 0.44
CA ILE A 490 -5.65 -25.50 -0.69
C ILE A 490 -6.50 -26.64 -0.17
N ASP A 491 -7.74 -26.64 -0.58
CA ASP A 491 -8.76 -27.65 -0.28
C ASP A 491 -9.34 -28.23 -1.57
N ARG A 492 -10.25 -29.19 -1.42
CA ARG A 492 -10.91 -29.84 -2.57
C ARG A 492 -11.71 -28.88 -3.45
N SER A 493 -12.29 -27.83 -2.87
CA SER A 493 -13.01 -26.80 -3.63
C SER A 493 -12.07 -26.08 -4.59
N MET A 494 -10.87 -25.66 -4.12
CA MET A 494 -9.88 -25.02 -4.99
C MET A 494 -9.41 -25.95 -6.10
N VAL A 495 -9.06 -27.21 -5.76
CA VAL A 495 -8.62 -28.20 -6.75
C VAL A 495 -9.71 -28.45 -7.79
N GLY A 496 -10.97 -28.62 -7.35
CA GLY A 496 -12.12 -28.83 -8.23
C GLY A 496 -12.37 -27.64 -9.16
N ILE A 497 -12.30 -26.41 -8.66
CA ILE A 497 -12.48 -25.20 -9.48
C ILE A 497 -11.36 -25.03 -10.51
N VAL A 498 -10.10 -25.33 -10.15
CA VAL A 498 -8.99 -25.32 -11.12
C VAL A 498 -9.20 -26.36 -12.20
N LYS A 499 -9.66 -27.56 -11.83
CA LYS A 499 -10.00 -28.63 -12.79
C LYS A 499 -11.10 -28.19 -13.76
N ASP A 500 -12.20 -27.62 -13.25
CA ASP A 500 -13.28 -27.09 -14.09
C ASP A 500 -12.80 -25.97 -15.04
N ALA A 501 -11.92 -25.10 -14.56
CA ALA A 501 -11.33 -24.05 -15.41
C ALA A 501 -10.46 -24.64 -16.54
N LEU A 502 -9.70 -25.72 -16.25
CA LEU A 502 -8.95 -26.46 -17.26
C LEU A 502 -9.86 -27.18 -18.25
N ASP A 503 -11.00 -27.73 -17.81
CA ASP A 503 -12.00 -28.33 -18.70
C ASP A 503 -12.60 -27.29 -19.66
N LEU A 504 -12.90 -26.09 -19.15
CA LEU A 504 -13.36 -24.96 -19.99
C LEU A 504 -12.28 -24.52 -20.98
N LEU A 505 -11.02 -24.52 -20.56
CA LEU A 505 -9.88 -24.16 -21.42
C LEU A 505 -9.70 -25.22 -22.52
N ASP A 506 -9.73 -26.51 -22.17
CA ASP A 506 -9.58 -27.64 -23.11
C ASP A 506 -10.73 -27.73 -24.13
N SER A 507 -11.90 -27.17 -23.82
CA SER A 507 -13.02 -27.06 -24.76
C SER A 507 -12.73 -26.17 -25.98
N GLY A 508 -11.65 -25.34 -25.92
CA GLY A 508 -11.27 -24.39 -26.95
C GLY A 508 -12.07 -23.09 -26.97
N LYS A 509 -13.01 -22.92 -26.03
CA LYS A 509 -13.77 -21.67 -25.87
C LYS A 509 -12.91 -20.52 -25.38
N TYR A 510 -11.87 -20.82 -24.61
CA TYR A 510 -10.95 -19.87 -24.02
C TYR A 510 -9.52 -20.08 -24.53
N LYS A 511 -8.71 -19.00 -24.48
CA LYS A 511 -7.36 -18.96 -25.03
C LYS A 511 -6.26 -18.98 -23.97
N GLY A 512 -6.63 -18.77 -22.71
CA GLY A 512 -5.68 -18.74 -21.59
C GLY A 512 -6.38 -18.72 -20.24
N LEU A 513 -5.64 -19.13 -19.21
CA LEU A 513 -6.06 -19.14 -17.82
C LEU A 513 -5.09 -18.37 -16.97
N VAL A 514 -5.59 -17.45 -16.15
CA VAL A 514 -4.84 -16.76 -15.09
C VAL A 514 -5.28 -17.35 -13.74
N ILE A 515 -4.34 -17.87 -12.96
CA ILE A 515 -4.58 -18.22 -11.56
C ILE A 515 -4.06 -17.06 -10.74
N GLY A 516 -4.97 -16.24 -10.20
CA GLY A 516 -4.63 -14.99 -9.51
C GLY A 516 -5.80 -14.42 -8.76
N HIS A 517 -5.50 -13.77 -7.63
CA HIS A 517 -6.51 -13.14 -6.79
C HIS A 517 -5.94 -11.93 -6.03
N GLN A 518 -6.80 -11.16 -5.37
CA GLN A 518 -6.46 -9.92 -4.65
C GLN A 518 -6.66 -10.06 -3.14
N GLY A 519 -6.32 -11.23 -2.58
CA GLY A 519 -6.35 -11.52 -1.15
C GLY A 519 -5.08 -11.07 -0.40
N LYS A 520 -4.95 -11.45 0.88
CA LYS A 520 -3.76 -11.11 1.70
C LYS A 520 -2.55 -11.97 1.36
N ASN A 521 -2.73 -13.24 1.09
CA ASN A 521 -1.68 -14.19 0.72
C ASN A 521 -2.18 -15.07 -0.41
N TRP A 522 -1.27 -15.54 -1.26
CA TRP A 522 -1.57 -16.46 -2.34
C TRP A 522 -2.15 -17.78 -1.81
N SER A 523 -1.35 -18.53 -1.09
CA SER A 523 -1.76 -19.75 -0.38
C SER A 523 -0.68 -20.20 0.59
N ALA A 524 -1.07 -20.59 1.80
CA ALA A 524 -0.15 -21.15 2.79
C ALA A 524 0.06 -22.66 2.65
N GLY A 525 -0.39 -23.29 1.56
CA GLY A 525 -0.25 -24.71 1.29
C GLY A 525 -1.50 -25.52 1.51
N ALA A 526 -1.38 -26.84 1.58
CA ALA A 526 -2.53 -27.75 1.74
C ALA A 526 -3.27 -27.52 3.07
N ASN A 527 -4.57 -27.78 3.07
CA ASN A 527 -5.37 -27.72 4.30
C ASN A 527 -5.05 -28.89 5.23
N VAL A 528 -4.20 -28.63 6.22
CA VAL A 528 -3.74 -29.64 7.18
C VAL A 528 -4.89 -30.29 7.97
N ASN A 529 -6.02 -29.59 8.13
CA ASN A 529 -7.20 -30.15 8.81
C ASN A 529 -7.83 -31.30 8.03
N ASP A 530 -7.75 -31.30 6.70
CA ASP A 530 -8.27 -32.41 5.88
C ASP A 530 -7.46 -33.68 6.12
N PHE A 531 -6.14 -33.55 6.25
CA PHE A 531 -5.26 -34.66 6.64
C PHE A 531 -5.57 -35.17 8.04
N LYS A 532 -5.71 -34.26 9.01
CA LYS A 532 -6.05 -34.61 10.38
C LYS A 532 -7.36 -35.39 10.45
N MET A 533 -8.42 -34.92 9.78
CA MET A 533 -9.72 -35.62 9.75
C MET A 533 -9.64 -37.01 9.14
N ALA A 534 -8.85 -37.16 8.06
CA ALA A 534 -8.66 -38.46 7.43
C ALA A 534 -7.91 -39.44 8.34
N ILE A 535 -6.90 -38.98 9.05
CA ILE A 535 -6.14 -39.79 10.03
C ILE A 535 -7.03 -40.17 11.22
N ASP A 536 -7.73 -39.21 11.81
CA ASP A 536 -8.59 -39.42 12.99
C ASP A 536 -9.73 -40.39 12.68
N SER A 537 -10.25 -40.40 11.43
CA SER A 537 -11.29 -41.31 10.96
C SER A 537 -10.74 -42.66 10.45
N GLY A 538 -9.42 -42.86 10.37
CA GLY A 538 -8.80 -44.05 9.79
C GLY A 538 -9.01 -44.19 8.27
N ASN A 539 -9.52 -43.16 7.59
CA ASN A 539 -9.84 -43.22 6.15
C ASN A 539 -8.69 -42.66 5.30
N LEU A 540 -7.58 -43.38 5.26
CA LEU A 540 -6.38 -42.97 4.51
C LEU A 540 -6.59 -42.96 2.98
N GLN A 541 -7.57 -43.72 2.47
CA GLN A 541 -7.90 -43.74 1.03
C GLN A 541 -8.36 -42.35 0.54
N VAL A 542 -9.00 -41.58 1.40
CA VAL A 542 -9.38 -40.18 1.09
C VAL A 542 -8.18 -39.29 0.90
N MET A 543 -7.10 -39.53 1.65
CA MET A 543 -5.83 -38.84 1.49
C MET A 543 -5.17 -39.18 0.15
N ASP A 544 -5.06 -40.47 -0.17
CA ASP A 544 -4.47 -40.91 -1.43
C ASP A 544 -5.22 -40.32 -2.62
N ALA A 545 -6.56 -40.35 -2.59
CA ALA A 545 -7.39 -39.76 -3.63
C ALA A 545 -7.16 -38.24 -3.76
N GLY A 546 -7.08 -37.52 -2.65
CA GLY A 546 -6.84 -36.08 -2.64
C GLY A 546 -5.45 -35.68 -3.18
N VAL A 547 -4.40 -36.43 -2.78
CA VAL A 547 -3.04 -36.23 -3.30
C VAL A 547 -2.99 -36.54 -4.80
N LYS A 548 -3.64 -37.64 -5.24
CA LYS A 548 -3.70 -38.00 -6.65
C LYS A 548 -4.43 -36.93 -7.48
N GLU A 549 -5.55 -36.43 -7.01
CA GLU A 549 -6.29 -35.36 -7.70
C GLU A 549 -5.45 -34.09 -7.84
N MET A 550 -4.73 -33.72 -6.80
CA MET A 550 -3.82 -32.57 -6.83
C MET A 550 -2.67 -32.77 -7.81
N GLN A 551 -2.07 -33.97 -7.86
CA GLN A 551 -1.05 -34.35 -8.84
C GLN A 551 -1.60 -34.25 -10.27
N ASP A 552 -2.79 -34.79 -10.52
CA ASP A 552 -3.41 -34.77 -11.85
C ASP A 552 -3.68 -33.34 -12.32
N VAL A 553 -4.16 -32.46 -11.44
CA VAL A 553 -4.42 -31.06 -11.77
C VAL A 553 -3.10 -30.32 -12.05
N THR A 554 -2.05 -30.51 -11.24
CA THR A 554 -0.74 -29.86 -11.47
C THR A 554 -0.09 -30.35 -12.77
N GLN A 555 -0.24 -31.62 -13.14
CA GLN A 555 0.19 -32.16 -14.44
C GLN A 555 -0.61 -31.54 -15.60
N ARG A 556 -1.93 -31.41 -15.47
CA ARG A 556 -2.78 -30.77 -16.49
C ARG A 556 -2.37 -29.30 -16.70
N ILE A 557 -2.08 -28.55 -15.63
CA ILE A 557 -1.56 -27.19 -15.72
C ILE A 557 -0.27 -27.18 -16.55
N ARG A 558 0.68 -28.06 -16.22
CA ARG A 558 1.99 -28.12 -16.87
C ARG A 558 1.92 -28.46 -18.35
N HIS A 559 1.03 -29.37 -18.71
CA HIS A 559 0.90 -29.89 -20.08
C HIS A 559 -0.28 -29.28 -20.84
N SER A 560 -0.85 -28.18 -20.33
CA SER A 560 -1.94 -27.47 -21.03
C SER A 560 -1.50 -27.01 -22.42
N LYS A 561 -2.38 -27.15 -23.39
CA LYS A 561 -2.19 -26.62 -24.75
C LYS A 561 -2.27 -25.11 -24.83
N TYR A 562 -2.87 -24.50 -23.83
CA TYR A 562 -3.07 -23.07 -23.69
C TYR A 562 -2.23 -22.51 -22.56
N PRO A 563 -1.83 -21.24 -22.60
CA PRO A 563 -1.07 -20.64 -21.51
C PRO A 563 -1.88 -20.64 -20.20
N VAL A 564 -1.23 -21.14 -19.14
CA VAL A 564 -1.70 -21.01 -17.76
C VAL A 564 -0.68 -20.14 -17.02
N VAL A 565 -1.11 -18.97 -16.59
CA VAL A 565 -0.26 -17.97 -15.91
C VAL A 565 -0.66 -17.87 -14.45
N SER A 566 0.28 -18.07 -13.53
CA SER A 566 0.06 -17.85 -12.10
C SER A 566 0.68 -16.55 -11.65
N CYS A 567 -0.03 -15.83 -10.76
CA CYS A 567 0.37 -14.54 -10.22
C CYS A 567 0.57 -14.61 -8.69
N PRO A 568 1.58 -15.36 -8.18
CA PRO A 568 1.78 -15.54 -6.74
C PRO A 568 2.30 -14.26 -6.08
N PHE A 569 1.87 -14.03 -4.84
CA PHE A 569 2.27 -12.88 -4.01
C PHE A 569 2.26 -13.25 -2.53
N ASN A 570 2.99 -12.50 -1.72
CA ASN A 570 3.18 -12.72 -0.28
C ASN A 570 3.53 -14.19 0.01
N LEU A 571 2.67 -14.97 0.67
CA LEU A 571 2.93 -16.37 1.00
C LEU A 571 2.39 -17.29 -0.10
N ALA A 572 3.29 -18.08 -0.70
CA ALA A 572 2.98 -19.19 -1.61
C ALA A 572 3.78 -20.41 -1.17
N LEU A 573 3.28 -21.14 -0.18
CA LEU A 573 3.99 -22.19 0.54
C LEU A 573 3.41 -23.57 0.25
N GLY A 574 4.25 -24.63 0.33
CA GLY A 574 3.83 -26.01 0.17
C GLY A 574 3.03 -26.23 -1.12
N GLY A 575 1.80 -26.76 -1.01
CA GLY A 575 0.91 -26.95 -2.16
C GLY A 575 0.63 -25.66 -2.96
N GLY A 576 0.67 -24.49 -2.33
CA GLY A 576 0.58 -23.20 -3.03
C GLY A 576 1.78 -22.96 -3.95
N PHE A 577 2.99 -23.29 -3.50
CA PHE A 577 4.17 -23.32 -4.35
C PHE A 577 4.01 -24.30 -5.51
N GLU A 578 3.56 -25.52 -5.23
CA GLU A 578 3.39 -26.59 -6.22
C GLU A 578 2.44 -26.18 -7.36
N PHE A 579 1.35 -25.46 -7.05
CA PHE A 579 0.40 -24.97 -8.07
C PHE A 579 1.05 -23.96 -9.03
N TYR A 580 1.70 -22.91 -8.52
CA TYR A 580 2.26 -21.91 -9.43
C TYR A 580 3.52 -22.43 -10.17
N ALA A 581 4.30 -23.31 -9.55
CA ALA A 581 5.52 -23.87 -10.16
C ALA A 581 5.23 -24.75 -11.38
N CYS A 582 3.98 -25.24 -11.51
CA CYS A 582 3.53 -26.00 -12.68
C CYS A 582 3.04 -25.13 -13.82
N SER A 583 2.79 -23.84 -13.59
CA SER A 583 2.24 -22.94 -14.60
C SER A 583 3.18 -22.75 -15.78
N THR A 584 2.62 -22.46 -16.96
CA THR A 584 3.37 -22.15 -18.17
C THR A 584 4.24 -20.91 -17.95
N HIS A 585 3.70 -19.94 -17.20
CA HIS A 585 4.36 -18.69 -16.86
C HIS A 585 4.02 -18.28 -15.42
N THR A 586 4.96 -17.68 -14.73
CA THR A 586 4.77 -17.14 -13.39
C THR A 586 5.10 -15.65 -13.39
N VAL A 587 4.13 -14.83 -12.96
CA VAL A 587 4.31 -13.40 -12.73
C VAL A 587 4.28 -13.17 -11.23
N ALA A 588 5.44 -13.27 -10.60
CA ALA A 588 5.57 -13.16 -9.15
C ALA A 588 5.62 -11.71 -8.67
N ALA A 589 4.96 -11.42 -7.55
CA ALA A 589 5.15 -10.15 -6.87
C ALA A 589 6.55 -10.04 -6.24
N GLY A 590 7.09 -8.82 -6.15
CA GLY A 590 8.42 -8.59 -5.57
C GLY A 590 8.54 -8.96 -4.08
N GLU A 591 7.42 -9.11 -3.36
CA GLU A 591 7.33 -9.53 -1.95
C GLU A 591 6.90 -11.00 -1.82
N LEU A 592 7.15 -11.83 -2.81
CA LEU A 592 6.80 -13.24 -2.74
C LEU A 592 7.71 -14.01 -1.77
N TYR A 593 7.11 -14.68 -0.80
CA TYR A 593 7.73 -15.70 0.04
C TYR A 593 7.22 -17.07 -0.41
N ALA A 594 8.08 -17.83 -1.06
CA ALA A 594 7.70 -19.08 -1.70
C ALA A 594 8.61 -20.23 -1.27
N GLY A 595 8.06 -21.43 -1.18
CA GLY A 595 8.85 -22.61 -0.91
C GLY A 595 8.06 -23.83 -0.46
N LEU A 596 8.77 -24.95 -0.42
CA LEU A 596 8.28 -26.23 0.08
C LEU A 596 8.56 -26.32 1.59
N VAL A 597 7.52 -26.32 2.39
CA VAL A 597 7.57 -26.21 3.86
C VAL A 597 7.07 -27.48 4.57
N GLU A 598 6.73 -28.48 3.83
CA GLU A 598 6.06 -29.72 4.29
C GLU A 598 6.87 -30.43 5.38
N ALA A 599 8.20 -30.43 5.30
CA ALA A 599 9.07 -31.07 6.28
C ALA A 599 8.90 -30.52 7.71
N ILE A 600 8.52 -29.23 7.87
CA ILE A 600 8.22 -28.63 9.18
C ILE A 600 7.01 -29.30 9.84
N GLN A 601 6.09 -29.83 9.04
CA GLN A 601 4.89 -30.54 9.49
C GLN A 601 5.05 -32.06 9.48
N GLY A 602 6.26 -32.57 9.23
CA GLY A 602 6.51 -34.00 9.11
C GLY A 602 5.95 -34.63 7.83
N LEU A 603 5.72 -33.81 6.80
CA LEU A 603 5.20 -34.23 5.49
C LEU A 603 6.26 -34.09 4.40
N ILE A 604 5.94 -34.58 3.21
CA ILE A 604 6.71 -34.35 1.97
C ILE A 604 5.82 -33.66 0.93
N PRO A 605 6.39 -32.88 -0.01
CA PRO A 605 5.65 -32.30 -1.12
C PRO A 605 4.90 -33.36 -1.93
N GLY A 606 3.56 -33.29 -1.94
CA GLY A 606 2.70 -34.32 -2.50
C GLY A 606 2.27 -34.09 -3.96
N ALA A 607 2.28 -32.84 -4.43
CA ALA A 607 1.77 -32.49 -5.77
C ALA A 607 2.88 -32.29 -6.82
N GLY A 608 4.08 -32.79 -6.58
CA GLY A 608 5.18 -32.77 -7.54
C GLY A 608 6.18 -31.61 -7.37
N GLY A 609 6.17 -30.91 -6.23
CA GLY A 609 7.03 -29.75 -5.97
C GLY A 609 8.53 -30.03 -6.14
N HIS A 610 9.04 -31.13 -5.60
CA HIS A 610 10.43 -31.55 -5.78
C HIS A 610 10.79 -31.76 -7.25
N LEU A 611 9.95 -32.45 -8.00
CA LEU A 611 10.14 -32.68 -9.43
C LEU A 611 10.22 -31.36 -10.18
N ARG A 612 9.33 -30.39 -9.85
CA ARG A 612 9.31 -29.08 -10.51
C ARG A 612 10.58 -28.26 -10.23
N VAL A 613 11.04 -28.25 -8.99
CA VAL A 613 12.29 -27.55 -8.64
C VAL A 613 13.45 -28.12 -9.45
N ILE A 614 13.57 -29.46 -9.52
CA ILE A 614 14.64 -30.12 -10.26
C ILE A 614 14.53 -29.81 -11.77
N LEU A 615 13.36 -29.96 -12.37
CA LEU A 615 13.18 -29.70 -13.79
C LEU A 615 13.43 -28.24 -14.16
N ASN A 616 12.92 -27.29 -13.39
CA ASN A 616 13.17 -25.87 -13.64
C ASN A 616 14.64 -25.50 -13.50
N LEU A 617 15.38 -26.12 -12.58
CA LEU A 617 16.83 -25.95 -12.46
C LEU A 617 17.56 -26.52 -13.66
N LEU A 618 17.15 -27.69 -14.17
CA LEU A 618 17.75 -28.33 -15.35
C LEU A 618 17.47 -27.52 -16.65
N GLU A 619 16.26 -27.00 -16.79
CA GLU A 619 15.87 -26.19 -17.95
C GLU A 619 16.62 -24.85 -17.98
N ASN A 620 16.84 -24.19 -16.83
CA ASN A 620 17.46 -22.87 -16.74
C ASN A 620 19.00 -22.90 -16.69
N ASN A 621 19.60 -23.96 -16.16
CA ASN A 621 21.05 -24.15 -16.15
C ASN A 621 21.37 -25.20 -17.22
N ASN A 622 21.97 -24.81 -18.36
CA ASN A 622 22.63 -25.79 -19.23
C ASN A 622 23.31 -26.83 -18.32
N ALA A 623 22.92 -28.08 -18.41
CA ALA A 623 23.18 -29.18 -17.45
C ALA A 623 24.64 -29.40 -16.99
N LYS A 624 25.59 -28.58 -17.46
CA LYS A 624 27.03 -28.65 -17.15
C LYS A 624 27.44 -28.15 -15.76
N ASN A 625 26.56 -27.43 -15.02
CA ASN A 625 26.87 -26.87 -13.69
C ASN A 625 25.96 -27.34 -12.57
N PHE A 626 25.35 -28.50 -12.71
CA PHE A 626 24.50 -29.11 -11.67
C PHE A 626 25.35 -29.68 -10.54
N ASN A 627 25.66 -28.84 -9.57
CA ASN A 627 26.27 -29.30 -8.30
C ASN A 627 25.12 -29.63 -7.34
N MET A 628 24.85 -30.95 -7.16
CA MET A 628 23.79 -31.45 -6.29
C MET A 628 24.09 -31.17 -4.81
N ASN A 629 23.87 -29.95 -4.36
CA ASN A 629 23.71 -29.64 -2.94
C ASN A 629 22.24 -29.90 -2.49
N ILE A 630 21.73 -31.09 -2.81
CA ILE A 630 20.35 -31.53 -2.47
C ILE A 630 20.20 -31.78 -0.94
N GLY A 631 21.25 -31.69 -0.17
CA GLY A 631 21.23 -31.96 1.27
C GLY A 631 21.04 -30.75 2.20
N ARG A 632 20.91 -29.52 1.65
CA ARG A 632 20.61 -28.36 2.49
C ARG A 632 19.15 -27.97 2.26
N PRO A 633 18.35 -27.76 3.34
CA PRO A 633 17.03 -27.18 3.17
C PRO A 633 17.20 -25.88 2.42
N VAL A 634 16.45 -25.72 1.32
CA VAL A 634 16.45 -24.49 0.53
C VAL A 634 16.06 -23.36 1.46
N SER A 635 17.00 -22.49 1.75
CA SER A 635 16.75 -21.30 2.56
C SER A 635 15.73 -20.44 1.84
N TYR A 636 14.71 -19.99 2.56
CA TYR A 636 13.53 -19.26 2.10
C TYR A 636 13.78 -17.97 1.30
N THR A 637 15.02 -17.65 0.97
CA THR A 637 15.41 -16.33 0.47
C THR A 637 15.92 -16.28 -0.97
N HIS A 638 15.95 -17.42 -1.71
CA HIS A 638 16.68 -17.45 -2.99
C HIS A 638 16.03 -18.29 -4.11
N LEU A 639 14.67 -18.23 -4.24
CA LEU A 639 14.04 -18.70 -5.48
C LEU A 639 13.50 -17.54 -6.28
#